data_5e46c4694c882933a58803fe34605118
#
_entry.id   5e46c4694c882933a58803fe34605118
#
_cell.length_a   1.000
_cell.length_b   1.000
_cell.length_c   1.000
_cell.angle_alpha   90.00
_cell.angle_beta   90.00
_cell.angle_gamma   90.00
#
_symmetry.space_group_name_H-M   'P 1'
#
loop_
_entity.id
_entity.type
_entity.pdbx_description
1 polymer ?
#
loop_
_entity_poly.entity_id
_entity_poly.type
_entity_poly.pdbx_seq_one_letter_code
_entity_poly.pdbx_strand_id
1 'polypeptide(L)'
;MWRRPVEPSVLAEIVPPRALEESMSAARGLIATLASDAVSLEIAVTDGGPRWYLRTDSEPDLDRAIAQVRIAYPQCAVEHVALEEDPAQVRADEHAAAVALQARAEDILPLRTDWRHERDPLTGVLTAAAAAGQDRVVVRLSLTPAPERASDQIRRRAEPSRSTRVDSYERTGPSPVPLLVLLSAGAGVLQGWRWYESGEWMSLALSTGGALAASVLAAAIWTRFLRRPDPLPNMVVERKLSGPLLTARLDVYAFGTERARVEAAVAQIAAAFVAYDDPAGGGVRGRRPQRFERRTLGGSLCLNAAEAAALWHLPEENAAPARVRRTTARRLAPAPGHAARGVRVGVGDANDDTVAVYLPVPLVHRNHLIVAKTRRGKSTLLRHLAGGVMERVADGADDTALVVVDPHQDLAEAVLGSIPEALIERTVYLDFANLDRPVGLNLIDVALFPDRDRTTEHIVTMLNRLWPANWGPRMEGALRAALATLHELNGKRARDEQYTLLDVAPLLTDEKLRKHLLQDVDDPALAAWWRDNYDRAGRTLQQQTANPVTSKIGRFTVTEASRLVLGQAQSTFDPRALLRDGGVLVVNTAVGALGEGAASLVGATLLNLLGLLVEEQVAIPAAERRRVVQLVDESSTLGAVDYPRMLSELGKYGASFVLVTQSLAKLDAIDRNLAPTIFANSDGLTAFQVSAEDARRLTPELGGGIEVEDLVSLDDFTCYARWWDGRARPAAFSFRVDPPPPDATDRARAIARASAAKHGRPRDEVVEEVMRALAERSPALEPRATAPGPATGARVHQDAAARPTDRVNAALDVPVAPAPGRGNSQRAKRPPSTEARE
;
A
#
# COMPACT_ATOMS: atom_id res chain seq x y z
N MET A 1 50.15 -21.80 -11.31
CA MET A 1 49.26 -20.62 -11.36
C MET A 1 47.92 -21.07 -10.85
N TRP A 2 47.66 -20.81 -9.57
CA TRP A 2 46.47 -21.27 -8.85
C TRP A 2 45.27 -20.41 -9.33
N ARG A 3 44.24 -21.04 -9.95
CA ARG A 3 42.98 -20.38 -10.27
C ARG A 3 42.27 -20.12 -8.96
N ARG A 4 42.10 -18.86 -8.57
CA ARG A 4 41.08 -18.49 -7.55
C ARG A 4 39.69 -18.91 -8.06
N PRO A 5 38.89 -19.60 -7.27
CA PRO A 5 37.49 -19.79 -7.62
C PRO A 5 36.87 -18.39 -7.81
N VAL A 6 36.16 -18.19 -8.92
CA VAL A 6 35.36 -16.98 -9.14
C VAL A 6 34.27 -17.03 -8.10
N GLU A 7 34.32 -16.15 -7.10
CA GLU A 7 33.22 -15.95 -6.19
C GLU A 7 31.96 -15.62 -6.99
N PRO A 8 30.79 -16.15 -6.62
CA PRO A 8 29.56 -15.86 -7.33
C PRO A 8 29.27 -14.36 -7.23
N SER A 9 29.23 -13.67 -8.37
CA SER A 9 28.84 -12.26 -8.42
C SER A 9 27.42 -12.10 -7.87
N VAL A 10 27.20 -11.08 -7.05
CA VAL A 10 25.92 -10.73 -6.45
C VAL A 10 25.22 -9.64 -7.26
N LEU A 11 23.88 -9.68 -7.28
CA LEU A 11 23.05 -8.88 -8.17
C LEU A 11 21.87 -8.27 -7.44
N ALA A 12 21.56 -7.01 -7.74
CA ALA A 12 20.32 -6.35 -7.29
C ALA A 12 19.58 -5.72 -8.48
N GLU A 13 18.24 -5.81 -8.47
CA GLU A 13 17.37 -5.11 -9.42
C GLU A 13 17.11 -3.69 -8.90
N ILE A 14 17.23 -2.70 -9.78
CA ILE A 14 16.87 -1.31 -9.50
C ILE A 14 15.53 -1.03 -10.17
N VAL A 15 14.50 -0.84 -9.38
CA VAL A 15 13.15 -0.49 -9.88
C VAL A 15 13.04 1.04 -9.93
N PRO A 16 12.90 1.63 -11.13
CA PRO A 16 12.77 3.08 -11.29
C PRO A 16 11.56 3.64 -10.54
N PRO A 17 11.63 4.87 -10.02
CA PRO A 17 10.46 5.53 -9.47
C PRO A 17 9.43 5.85 -10.54
N ARG A 18 8.18 6.06 -10.13
CA ARG A 18 7.08 6.38 -11.04
C ARG A 18 7.33 7.66 -11.81
N ALA A 19 7.66 8.75 -11.10
CA ALA A 19 8.06 10.01 -11.67
C ALA A 19 9.56 10.20 -11.48
N LEU A 20 10.30 10.34 -12.57
CA LEU A 20 11.72 10.59 -12.58
C LEU A 20 12.03 11.67 -13.62
N GLU A 21 12.59 12.75 -13.13
CA GLU A 21 13.12 13.85 -13.93
C GLU A 21 14.65 13.86 -13.85
N GLU A 22 15.32 14.41 -14.86
CA GLU A 22 16.78 14.55 -14.91
C GLU A 22 17.57 13.27 -14.64
N SER A 23 17.07 12.13 -15.12
CA SER A 23 17.65 10.80 -14.86
C SER A 23 19.13 10.69 -15.26
N MET A 24 19.50 11.30 -16.40
CA MET A 24 20.89 11.28 -16.87
C MET A 24 21.82 12.09 -15.94
N SER A 25 21.33 13.17 -15.34
CA SER A 25 22.10 13.96 -14.34
C SER A 25 22.34 13.14 -13.08
N ALA A 26 21.31 12.44 -12.60
CA ALA A 26 21.41 11.53 -11.44
C ALA A 26 22.37 10.36 -11.72
N ALA A 27 22.28 9.73 -12.92
CA ALA A 27 23.20 8.67 -13.33
C ALA A 27 24.65 9.15 -13.38
N ARG A 28 24.90 10.38 -13.88
CA ARG A 28 26.23 10.98 -13.90
C ARG A 28 26.79 11.14 -12.49
N GLY A 29 25.99 11.61 -11.54
CA GLY A 29 26.37 11.71 -10.14
C GLY A 29 26.68 10.33 -9.53
N LEU A 30 25.82 9.35 -9.74
CA LEU A 30 26.01 7.96 -9.29
C LEU A 30 27.32 7.37 -9.83
N ILE A 31 27.54 7.42 -11.15
CA ILE A 31 28.72 6.84 -11.78
C ILE A 31 30.00 7.54 -11.32
N ALA A 32 29.94 8.85 -11.06
CA ALA A 32 31.07 9.58 -10.51
C ALA A 32 31.45 9.12 -9.09
N THR A 33 30.47 8.74 -8.26
CA THR A 33 30.71 8.19 -6.91
C THR A 33 31.17 6.73 -6.96
N LEU A 34 30.68 5.94 -7.91
CA LEU A 34 31.10 4.55 -8.14
C LEU A 34 32.46 4.44 -8.87
N ALA A 35 33.07 5.55 -9.27
CA ALA A 35 34.32 5.56 -10.04
C ALA A 35 35.52 4.93 -9.32
N SER A 36 35.46 4.73 -8.01
CA SER A 36 36.48 4.04 -7.20
C SER A 36 36.34 2.51 -7.15
N ASP A 37 35.18 1.99 -7.54
CA ASP A 37 34.82 0.59 -7.36
C ASP A 37 34.69 -0.17 -8.71
N ALA A 38 34.86 -1.50 -8.67
CA ALA A 38 34.55 -2.37 -9.78
C ALA A 38 33.08 -2.76 -9.76
N VAL A 39 32.28 -2.21 -10.69
CA VAL A 39 30.82 -2.39 -10.72
C VAL A 39 30.35 -2.64 -12.15
N SER A 40 29.31 -3.45 -12.31
CA SER A 40 28.61 -3.63 -13.58
C SER A 40 27.17 -3.13 -13.49
N LEU A 41 26.82 -2.23 -14.38
CA LEU A 41 25.49 -1.70 -14.59
C LEU A 41 24.85 -2.42 -15.77
N GLU A 42 23.70 -3.06 -15.55
CA GLU A 42 23.07 -3.91 -16.56
C GLU A 42 21.66 -3.44 -16.87
N ILE A 43 21.24 -3.65 -18.11
CA ILE A 43 19.84 -3.51 -18.53
C ILE A 43 19.46 -4.83 -19.21
N ALA A 44 18.51 -5.55 -18.60
CA ALA A 44 17.96 -6.76 -19.18
C ALA A 44 16.59 -6.47 -19.79
N VAL A 45 16.37 -6.88 -21.03
CA VAL A 45 15.09 -6.80 -21.72
C VAL A 45 14.52 -8.19 -21.89
N THR A 46 13.33 -8.41 -21.37
CA THR A 46 12.58 -9.67 -21.41
C THR A 46 11.17 -9.41 -21.92
N ASP A 47 10.33 -10.43 -21.99
CA ASP A 47 8.90 -10.29 -22.31
C ASP A 47 8.16 -9.35 -21.34
N GLY A 48 8.65 -9.24 -20.09
CA GLY A 48 8.14 -8.32 -19.07
C GLY A 48 8.60 -6.87 -19.24
N GLY A 49 9.42 -6.57 -20.25
CA GLY A 49 10.00 -5.26 -20.49
C GLY A 49 11.42 -5.09 -19.95
N PRO A 50 11.99 -3.88 -20.07
CA PRO A 50 13.34 -3.58 -19.60
C PRO A 50 13.38 -3.48 -18.06
N ARG A 51 14.49 -4.00 -17.49
CA ARG A 51 14.81 -3.97 -16.06
C ARG A 51 16.27 -3.58 -15.86
N TRP A 52 16.58 -2.86 -14.82
CA TRP A 52 17.90 -2.34 -14.49
C TRP A 52 18.50 -3.10 -13.33
N TYR A 53 19.78 -3.43 -13.44
CA TYR A 53 20.49 -4.22 -12.45
C TYR A 53 21.85 -3.62 -12.11
N LEU A 54 22.28 -3.87 -10.89
CA LEU A 54 23.57 -3.55 -10.33
C LEU A 54 24.24 -4.86 -9.93
N ARG A 55 25.48 -5.09 -10.41
CA ARG A 55 26.25 -6.31 -10.13
C ARG A 55 27.62 -5.96 -9.58
N THR A 56 28.04 -6.69 -8.55
CA THR A 56 29.38 -6.61 -7.94
C THR A 56 29.96 -7.98 -7.68
N ASP A 57 31.21 -8.04 -7.27
CA ASP A 57 31.91 -9.29 -6.98
C ASP A 57 31.68 -9.78 -5.54
N SER A 58 31.16 -8.93 -4.65
CA SER A 58 30.89 -9.29 -3.24
C SER A 58 29.68 -8.56 -2.68
N GLU A 59 29.05 -9.15 -1.66
CA GLU A 59 27.90 -8.56 -0.94
C GLU A 59 28.23 -7.18 -0.34
N PRO A 60 29.38 -6.98 0.36
CA PRO A 60 29.70 -5.66 0.91
C PRO A 60 29.89 -4.56 -0.15
N ASP A 61 30.36 -4.95 -1.36
CA ASP A 61 30.49 -4.02 -2.48
C ASP A 61 29.11 -3.67 -3.04
N LEU A 62 28.21 -4.66 -3.08
CA LEU A 62 26.84 -4.45 -3.51
C LEU A 62 26.10 -3.48 -2.58
N ASP A 63 26.20 -3.69 -1.26
CA ASP A 63 25.56 -2.82 -0.26
C ASP A 63 26.05 -1.37 -0.38
N ARG A 64 27.37 -1.17 -0.57
CA ARG A 64 27.92 0.18 -0.79
C ARG A 64 27.39 0.81 -2.07
N ALA A 65 27.34 0.05 -3.14
CA ALA A 65 26.85 0.54 -4.42
C ALA A 65 25.35 0.83 -4.38
N ILE A 66 24.56 0.00 -3.68
CA ILE A 66 23.12 0.24 -3.41
C ILE A 66 22.92 1.57 -2.65
N ALA A 67 23.74 1.82 -1.62
CA ALA A 67 23.65 3.08 -0.87
C ALA A 67 23.88 4.30 -1.81
N GLN A 68 24.82 4.21 -2.76
CA GLN A 68 25.04 5.27 -3.75
C GLN A 68 23.88 5.39 -4.74
N VAL A 69 23.28 4.28 -5.18
CA VAL A 69 22.07 4.30 -6.04
C VAL A 69 20.94 5.05 -5.35
N ARG A 70 20.71 4.81 -4.06
CA ARG A 70 19.63 5.47 -3.31
C ARG A 70 19.88 6.95 -3.06
N ILE A 71 21.15 7.36 -2.91
CA ILE A 71 21.49 8.80 -2.84
C ILE A 71 21.19 9.48 -4.17
N ALA A 72 21.52 8.83 -5.31
CA ALA A 72 21.27 9.39 -6.63
C ALA A 72 19.80 9.33 -7.04
N TYR A 73 19.09 8.28 -6.65
CA TYR A 73 17.68 8.01 -6.95
C TYR A 73 16.89 7.67 -5.69
N PRO A 74 16.56 8.66 -4.83
CA PRO A 74 15.99 8.44 -3.50
C PRO A 74 14.65 7.67 -3.46
N GLN A 75 13.91 7.66 -4.59
CA GLN A 75 12.60 7.02 -4.71
C GLN A 75 12.62 5.68 -5.44
N CYS A 76 13.80 5.18 -5.86
CA CYS A 76 13.91 3.85 -6.45
C CYS A 76 13.78 2.77 -5.38
N ALA A 77 13.26 1.60 -5.78
CA ALA A 77 13.38 0.39 -4.97
C ALA A 77 14.59 -0.42 -5.47
N VAL A 78 15.30 -1.06 -4.55
CA VAL A 78 16.41 -1.96 -4.88
C VAL A 78 16.14 -3.31 -4.23
N GLU A 79 16.10 -4.36 -5.03
CA GLU A 79 15.73 -5.71 -4.61
C GLU A 79 16.89 -6.67 -4.90
N HIS A 80 17.35 -7.43 -3.92
CA HIS A 80 18.35 -8.48 -4.14
C HIS A 80 17.75 -9.58 -5.03
N VAL A 81 18.55 -10.05 -6.01
CA VAL A 81 18.13 -11.05 -6.99
C VAL A 81 18.84 -12.36 -6.69
N ALA A 82 18.09 -13.45 -6.58
CA ALA A 82 18.65 -14.78 -6.43
C ALA A 82 19.46 -15.19 -7.69
N LEU A 83 20.53 -15.98 -7.51
CA LEU A 83 21.38 -16.39 -8.62
C LEU A 83 20.63 -17.18 -9.71
N GLU A 84 19.55 -17.86 -9.34
CA GLU A 84 18.71 -18.62 -10.28
C GLU A 84 17.88 -17.69 -11.18
N GLU A 85 17.64 -16.46 -10.74
CA GLU A 85 16.87 -15.43 -11.44
C GLU A 85 17.77 -14.46 -12.24
N ASP A 86 19.10 -14.67 -12.21
CA ASP A 86 20.07 -13.83 -12.93
C ASP A 86 19.74 -13.75 -14.44
N PRO A 87 19.43 -12.54 -14.98
CA PRO A 87 19.09 -12.39 -16.39
C PRO A 87 20.24 -12.75 -17.35
N ALA A 88 21.47 -12.78 -16.88
CA ALA A 88 22.65 -13.15 -17.68
C ALA A 88 23.01 -14.65 -17.57
N GLN A 89 22.22 -15.45 -16.86
CA GLN A 89 22.44 -16.89 -16.77
C GLN A 89 21.90 -17.62 -18.00
N VAL A 90 22.71 -18.50 -18.61
CA VAL A 90 22.28 -19.39 -19.72
C VAL A 90 21.44 -20.53 -19.13
N ARG A 91 20.22 -20.73 -19.61
CA ARG A 91 19.34 -21.84 -19.22
C ARG A 91 19.63 -23.08 -20.06
N ALA A 92 19.19 -24.26 -19.64
CA ALA A 92 19.54 -25.54 -20.22
C ALA A 92 19.24 -25.66 -21.73
N ASP A 93 18.17 -25.04 -22.23
CA ASP A 93 17.70 -25.13 -23.60
C ASP A 93 17.96 -23.84 -24.41
N GLU A 94 18.85 -22.98 -23.93
CA GLU A 94 19.14 -21.69 -24.57
C GLU A 94 20.47 -21.67 -25.27
N HIS A 95 20.50 -21.03 -26.44
CA HIS A 95 21.70 -20.56 -27.09
C HIS A 95 22.03 -19.15 -26.62
N ALA A 96 23.31 -18.84 -26.48
CA ALA A 96 23.77 -17.52 -26.09
C ALA A 96 24.77 -16.99 -27.17
N ALA A 97 24.60 -15.73 -27.53
CA ALA A 97 25.54 -14.97 -28.34
C ALA A 97 25.93 -13.67 -27.63
N ALA A 98 27.14 -13.18 -27.90
CA ALA A 98 27.66 -11.98 -27.31
C ALA A 98 28.41 -11.10 -28.31
N VAL A 99 28.31 -9.78 -28.15
CA VAL A 99 29.13 -8.80 -28.87
C VAL A 99 29.72 -7.83 -27.87
N ALA A 100 31.05 -7.66 -27.92
CA ALA A 100 31.73 -6.58 -27.24
C ALA A 100 31.77 -5.33 -28.13
N LEU A 101 31.35 -4.22 -27.60
CA LEU A 101 31.41 -2.91 -28.24
C LEU A 101 32.78 -2.29 -27.96
N GLN A 102 33.45 -1.82 -29.01
CA GLN A 102 34.77 -1.21 -28.93
C GLN A 102 34.71 0.21 -29.47
N ALA A 103 35.68 1.03 -29.14
CA ALA A 103 35.83 2.35 -29.72
C ALA A 103 35.89 2.29 -31.25
N ARG A 104 35.15 3.13 -31.92
CA ARG A 104 35.10 3.23 -33.38
C ARG A 104 36.46 3.68 -33.95
N ALA A 105 37.13 4.61 -33.24
CA ALA A 105 38.41 5.15 -33.55
C ALA A 105 39.32 5.01 -32.32
N GLU A 106 39.82 6.10 -31.81
CA GLU A 106 40.59 6.08 -30.56
C GLU A 106 39.66 6.15 -29.35
N ASP A 107 39.96 5.38 -28.30
CA ASP A 107 39.18 5.28 -27.08
C ASP A 107 39.15 6.58 -26.22
N ILE A 108 40.09 7.49 -26.56
CA ILE A 108 40.17 8.83 -25.96
C ILE A 108 39.19 9.85 -26.56
N LEU A 109 38.55 9.55 -27.70
CA LEU A 109 37.56 10.43 -28.30
C LEU A 109 36.25 10.35 -27.53
N PRO A 110 35.56 11.51 -27.27
CA PRO A 110 34.34 11.50 -26.53
C PRO A 110 33.20 10.87 -27.31
N LEU A 111 32.25 10.26 -26.55
CA LEU A 111 30.95 9.89 -27.07
C LEU A 111 30.03 11.10 -27.10
N ARG A 112 29.01 11.05 -27.94
CA ARG A 112 27.94 12.04 -27.91
C ARG A 112 27.15 11.94 -26.59
N THR A 113 26.91 13.09 -25.93
CA THR A 113 26.19 13.18 -24.64
C THR A 113 25.15 14.31 -24.61
N ASP A 114 24.96 15.02 -25.72
CA ASP A 114 24.00 16.14 -25.81
C ASP A 114 22.91 15.82 -26.83
N TRP A 115 21.68 15.58 -26.31
CA TRP A 115 20.48 15.32 -27.08
C TRP A 115 19.32 16.22 -26.66
N ARG A 116 19.58 17.45 -26.19
CA ARG A 116 18.59 18.36 -25.55
C ARG A 116 17.28 18.54 -26.30
N HIS A 117 17.25 18.24 -27.60
CA HIS A 117 16.06 18.37 -28.45
C HIS A 117 15.73 17.09 -29.21
N GLU A 118 16.40 16.02 -28.91
CA GLU A 118 16.25 14.72 -29.57
C GLU A 118 15.77 13.67 -28.54
N ARG A 119 15.26 12.56 -29.06
CA ARG A 119 14.91 11.43 -28.16
C ARG A 119 16.17 10.82 -27.59
N ASP A 120 16.11 10.40 -26.33
CA ASP A 120 17.15 9.67 -25.64
C ASP A 120 17.55 8.42 -26.46
N PRO A 121 18.84 8.28 -26.87
CA PRO A 121 19.30 7.16 -27.66
C PRO A 121 19.21 5.80 -26.95
N LEU A 122 19.22 5.78 -25.61
CA LEU A 122 19.01 4.55 -24.84
C LEU A 122 17.63 3.95 -25.15
N THR A 123 16.61 4.77 -25.34
CA THR A 123 15.27 4.33 -25.78
C THR A 123 15.34 3.58 -27.13
N GLY A 124 16.20 4.04 -28.05
CA GLY A 124 16.44 3.36 -29.33
C GLY A 124 17.08 1.97 -29.15
N VAL A 125 18.07 1.86 -28.28
CA VAL A 125 18.71 0.59 -27.92
C VAL A 125 17.71 -0.38 -27.28
N LEU A 126 16.91 0.10 -26.31
CA LEU A 126 15.90 -0.69 -25.64
C LEU A 126 14.77 -1.12 -26.59
N THR A 127 14.41 -0.27 -27.55
CA THR A 127 13.42 -0.62 -28.58
C THR A 127 13.98 -1.70 -29.51
N ALA A 128 15.24 -1.60 -29.91
CA ALA A 128 15.89 -2.64 -30.69
C ALA A 128 15.99 -3.97 -29.93
N ALA A 129 16.27 -3.93 -28.64
CA ALA A 129 16.29 -5.10 -27.78
C ALA A 129 14.89 -5.72 -27.61
N ALA A 130 13.85 -4.91 -27.43
CA ALA A 130 12.46 -5.38 -27.34
C ALA A 130 11.97 -6.00 -28.67
N ALA A 131 12.46 -5.53 -29.82
CA ALA A 131 12.16 -6.09 -31.13
C ALA A 131 12.73 -7.49 -31.35
N ALA A 132 13.68 -7.95 -30.53
CA ALA A 132 14.19 -9.33 -30.54
C ALA A 132 13.12 -10.38 -30.15
N GLY A 133 11.97 -9.93 -29.63
CA GLY A 133 10.81 -10.75 -29.32
C GLY A 133 10.97 -11.56 -28.03
N GLN A 134 10.81 -12.89 -28.08
CA GLN A 134 10.90 -13.75 -26.89
C GLN A 134 12.32 -14.00 -26.38
N ASP A 135 13.36 -13.54 -27.12
CA ASP A 135 14.74 -13.69 -26.72
C ASP A 135 15.07 -12.70 -25.58
N ARG A 136 15.79 -13.17 -24.57
CA ARG A 136 16.27 -12.34 -23.47
C ARG A 136 17.56 -11.62 -23.88
N VAL A 137 17.63 -10.33 -23.68
CA VAL A 137 18.77 -9.48 -24.02
C VAL A 137 19.33 -8.82 -22.76
N VAL A 138 20.64 -8.78 -22.62
CA VAL A 138 21.34 -8.05 -21.53
C VAL A 138 22.39 -7.14 -22.12
N VAL A 139 22.30 -5.86 -21.82
CA VAL A 139 23.33 -4.85 -22.08
C VAL A 139 24.07 -4.60 -20.77
N ARG A 140 25.37 -4.89 -20.74
CA ARG A 140 26.21 -4.77 -19.55
C ARG A 140 27.29 -3.72 -19.76
N LEU A 141 27.32 -2.73 -18.88
CA LEU A 141 28.35 -1.72 -18.77
C LEU A 141 29.18 -2.01 -17.50
N SER A 142 30.34 -2.66 -17.66
CA SER A 142 31.25 -2.91 -16.54
C SER A 142 32.23 -1.77 -16.41
N LEU A 143 32.35 -1.20 -15.23
CA LEU A 143 33.13 -0.02 -14.90
C LEU A 143 34.23 -0.38 -13.90
N THR A 144 35.41 0.16 -14.12
CA THR A 144 36.55 0.10 -13.20
C THR A 144 37.30 1.43 -13.21
N PRO A 145 38.00 1.81 -12.14
CA PRO A 145 38.80 3.04 -12.11
C PRO A 145 39.78 3.07 -13.31
N ALA A 146 39.85 4.22 -13.96
CA ALA A 146 40.88 4.40 -14.99
C ALA A 146 42.26 4.53 -14.37
N PRO A 147 43.33 4.07 -15.05
CA PRO A 147 44.72 4.28 -14.60
C PRO A 147 45.01 5.78 -14.42
N GLU A 148 45.74 6.16 -13.40
CA GLU A 148 46.13 7.56 -13.14
C GLU A 148 46.76 8.27 -14.34
N ARG A 149 47.50 7.54 -15.18
CA ARG A 149 48.13 8.04 -16.38
C ARG A 149 47.17 8.34 -17.54
N ALA A 150 45.91 7.93 -17.46
CA ALA A 150 44.95 8.11 -18.55
C ALA A 150 44.66 9.58 -18.81
N SER A 151 44.42 10.38 -17.78
CA SER A 151 44.21 11.82 -17.87
C SER A 151 45.44 12.57 -18.48
N ASP A 152 46.65 12.17 -18.08
CA ASP A 152 47.88 12.76 -18.62
C ASP A 152 48.11 12.40 -20.09
N GLN A 153 47.75 11.18 -20.49
CA GLN A 153 47.79 10.78 -21.88
C GLN A 153 46.83 11.58 -22.76
N ILE A 154 45.64 11.82 -22.27
CA ILE A 154 44.63 12.65 -22.99
C ILE A 154 45.11 14.12 -23.07
N ARG A 155 45.61 14.70 -21.96
CA ARG A 155 46.15 16.08 -21.94
C ARG A 155 47.35 16.26 -22.90
N ARG A 156 48.21 15.26 -23.06
CA ARG A 156 49.32 15.33 -24.00
C ARG A 156 48.87 15.34 -25.47
N ARG A 157 47.65 15.01 -25.77
CA ARG A 157 47.03 15.03 -27.09
C ARG A 157 46.36 16.38 -27.41
N ALA A 158 46.26 17.30 -26.44
CA ALA A 158 45.72 18.63 -26.68
C ALA A 158 46.57 19.45 -27.68
N GLU A 159 45.89 20.27 -28.49
CA GLU A 159 46.56 21.26 -29.32
C GLU A 159 47.41 22.19 -28.45
N PRO A 160 48.64 22.51 -28.82
CA PRO A 160 49.42 23.48 -28.09
C PRO A 160 48.77 24.85 -28.16
N SER A 161 48.68 25.54 -27.02
CA SER A 161 48.12 26.91 -26.94
C SER A 161 48.91 27.84 -27.86
N ARG A 162 48.24 28.86 -28.41
CA ARG A 162 48.83 29.84 -29.36
C ARG A 162 50.15 30.45 -28.91
N SER A 163 50.40 30.59 -27.62
CA SER A 163 51.66 31.06 -27.03
C SER A 163 52.84 30.08 -27.20
N THR A 164 52.56 28.78 -27.35
CA THR A 164 53.56 27.71 -27.53
C THR A 164 53.76 27.34 -29.03
N ARG A 165 52.92 27.93 -29.94
CA ARG A 165 53.00 27.67 -31.39
C ARG A 165 54.23 28.26 -32.05
N VAL A 166 54.78 29.32 -31.49
CA VAL A 166 55.95 29.99 -32.06
C VAL A 166 57.25 29.11 -31.93
N ASP A 167 57.34 28.32 -30.82
CA ASP A 167 58.50 27.47 -30.58
C ASP A 167 58.40 26.06 -31.20
N SER A 168 57.19 25.68 -31.68
CA SER A 168 56.94 24.34 -32.18
C SER A 168 57.06 24.24 -33.74
N TYR A 169 57.04 25.36 -34.45
CA TYR A 169 57.20 25.35 -35.92
C TYR A 169 58.59 24.90 -36.40
N GLU A 170 59.60 24.91 -35.51
CA GLU A 170 60.92 24.48 -35.84
C GLU A 170 61.13 22.93 -35.68
N ARG A 171 60.13 22.18 -35.14
CA ARG A 171 60.29 20.74 -34.88
C ARG A 171 59.44 19.77 -35.71
N THR A 172 58.56 20.27 -36.58
CA THR A 172 57.85 19.42 -37.55
C THR A 172 58.53 19.46 -38.90
N GLY A 173 59.78 19.01 -38.91
CA GLY A 173 60.43 18.74 -40.19
C GLY A 173 59.66 17.67 -40.96
N PRO A 174 59.72 17.65 -42.28
CA PRO A 174 59.10 16.62 -43.09
C PRO A 174 59.56 15.23 -42.63
N SER A 175 58.59 14.26 -42.60
CA SER A 175 58.87 12.86 -42.17
C SER A 175 60.18 12.42 -42.79
N PRO A 176 61.15 11.93 -42.03
CA PRO A 176 62.42 11.45 -42.56
C PRO A 176 62.30 10.17 -43.41
N VAL A 177 61.10 9.53 -43.40
CA VAL A 177 60.83 8.30 -44.14
C VAL A 177 60.96 8.46 -45.65
N PRO A 178 60.42 9.49 -46.31
CA PRO A 178 60.69 9.69 -47.76
C PRO A 178 62.16 9.94 -48.07
N LEU A 179 62.85 10.66 -47.19
CA LEU A 179 64.24 10.95 -47.30
C LEU A 179 65.09 9.66 -47.09
N LEU A 180 64.77 8.87 -46.09
CA LEU A 180 65.39 7.56 -45.86
C LEU A 180 65.12 6.55 -46.98
N VAL A 181 63.95 6.51 -47.57
CA VAL A 181 63.58 5.70 -48.74
C VAL A 181 64.28 6.20 -49.95
N LEU A 182 64.38 7.52 -50.18
CA LEU A 182 65.16 8.05 -51.29
C LEU A 182 66.68 7.84 -51.19
N LEU A 183 67.21 7.97 -49.96
CA LEU A 183 68.64 7.66 -49.70
C LEU A 183 68.95 6.19 -49.85
N SER A 184 68.09 5.28 -49.39
CA SER A 184 68.25 3.84 -49.55
C SER A 184 68.02 3.39 -50.98
N ALA A 185 67.06 3.99 -51.68
CA ALA A 185 66.88 3.75 -53.16
C ALA A 185 68.07 4.29 -53.99
N GLY A 186 68.56 5.50 -53.63
CA GLY A 186 69.73 6.07 -54.27
C GLY A 186 71.01 5.27 -54.08
N ALA A 187 71.22 4.81 -52.81
CA ALA A 187 72.34 3.89 -52.52
C ALA A 187 72.21 2.53 -53.22
N GLY A 188 70.94 2.01 -53.28
CA GLY A 188 70.62 0.80 -53.98
C GLY A 188 70.83 0.91 -55.48
N VAL A 189 70.56 2.05 -56.14
CA VAL A 189 70.79 2.31 -57.58
C VAL A 189 72.30 2.44 -57.87
N LEU A 190 73.04 3.17 -57.05
CA LEU A 190 74.50 3.36 -57.23
C LEU A 190 75.24 2.04 -57.03
N GLN A 191 74.90 1.25 -56.05
CA GLN A 191 75.52 -0.06 -55.82
C GLN A 191 75.03 -1.09 -56.80
N GLY A 192 73.75 -1.02 -57.14
CA GLY A 192 73.14 -1.91 -58.14
C GLY A 192 73.67 -1.71 -59.55
N TRP A 193 74.12 -0.52 -60.00
CA TRP A 193 74.71 -0.22 -61.24
C TRP A 193 76.13 -0.97 -61.36
N ARG A 194 76.88 -0.98 -60.27
CA ARG A 194 78.18 -1.69 -60.24
C ARG A 194 77.98 -3.20 -60.32
N TRP A 195 77.00 -3.82 -59.70
CA TRP A 195 76.73 -5.25 -59.82
C TRP A 195 76.05 -5.63 -61.14
N TYR A 196 75.34 -4.74 -61.74
CA TYR A 196 74.80 -4.93 -63.10
C TYR A 196 75.92 -5.01 -64.14
N GLU A 197 76.96 -4.12 -64.05
CA GLU A 197 78.12 -4.12 -64.94
C GLU A 197 79.08 -5.36 -64.73
N SER A 198 79.05 -5.85 -63.45
CA SER A 198 79.91 -7.07 -63.14
C SER A 198 79.15 -8.37 -63.37
N GLY A 199 77.85 -8.35 -63.71
CA GLY A 199 77.14 -9.60 -64.03
C GLY A 199 76.63 -10.34 -62.73
N GLU A 200 76.76 -9.74 -61.56
CA GLU A 200 76.37 -10.35 -60.28
C GLU A 200 74.91 -10.21 -59.95
N TRP A 201 74.02 -10.86 -60.70
CA TRP A 201 72.57 -10.74 -60.59
C TRP A 201 72.01 -11.15 -59.21
N MET A 202 72.68 -12.08 -58.54
CA MET A 202 72.23 -12.55 -57.20
C MET A 202 72.48 -11.48 -56.13
N SER A 203 73.59 -10.81 -56.17
CA SER A 203 73.93 -9.68 -55.25
C SER A 203 73.03 -8.49 -55.49
N LEU A 204 72.68 -8.17 -56.75
CA LEU A 204 71.70 -7.14 -57.11
C LEU A 204 70.30 -7.43 -56.55
N ALA A 205 69.88 -8.68 -56.76
CA ALA A 205 68.55 -9.10 -56.24
C ALA A 205 68.50 -9.08 -54.71
N LEU A 206 69.49 -9.53 -53.95
CA LEU A 206 69.60 -9.54 -52.54
C LEU A 206 69.69 -8.11 -51.96
N SER A 207 70.44 -7.23 -52.59
CA SER A 207 70.61 -5.86 -52.10
C SER A 207 69.34 -5.00 -52.32
N THR A 208 68.67 -5.10 -53.45
CA THR A 208 67.46 -4.43 -53.82
C THR A 208 66.27 -4.93 -52.92
N GLY A 209 66.20 -6.27 -52.77
CA GLY A 209 65.25 -6.91 -51.86
C GLY A 209 65.43 -6.49 -50.35
N GLY A 210 66.71 -6.49 -49.93
CA GLY A 210 67.10 -6.05 -48.60
C GLY A 210 66.78 -4.58 -48.34
N ALA A 211 67.04 -3.66 -49.27
CA ALA A 211 66.74 -2.25 -49.18
C ALA A 211 65.18 -1.98 -49.09
N LEU A 212 64.47 -2.76 -49.97
CA LEU A 212 62.98 -2.67 -49.92
C LEU A 212 62.42 -3.18 -48.60
N ALA A 213 62.89 -4.32 -48.10
CA ALA A 213 62.47 -4.87 -46.79
C ALA A 213 62.86 -3.94 -45.67
N ALA A 214 64.05 -3.37 -45.65
CA ALA A 214 64.46 -2.37 -44.64
C ALA A 214 63.63 -1.09 -44.71
N SER A 215 63.24 -0.60 -45.89
CA SER A 215 62.36 0.55 -46.06
C SER A 215 60.98 0.28 -45.59
N VAL A 216 60.38 -0.88 -45.88
CA VAL A 216 59.10 -1.32 -45.41
C VAL A 216 59.13 -1.47 -43.90
N LEU A 217 60.17 -2.07 -43.34
CA LEU A 217 60.33 -2.20 -41.88
C LEU A 217 60.52 -0.85 -41.21
N ALA A 218 61.27 0.07 -41.74
CA ALA A 218 61.45 1.43 -41.22
C ALA A 218 60.15 2.21 -41.32
N ALA A 219 59.41 2.10 -42.43
CA ALA A 219 58.04 2.71 -42.52
C ALA A 219 57.04 2.13 -41.50
N ALA A 220 57.08 0.82 -41.31
CA ALA A 220 56.27 0.16 -40.30
C ALA A 220 56.64 0.58 -38.87
N ILE A 221 57.96 0.67 -38.58
CA ILE A 221 58.44 1.20 -37.28
C ILE A 221 58.05 2.67 -37.13
N TRP A 222 58.22 3.49 -38.15
CA TRP A 222 57.80 4.89 -38.12
C TRP A 222 56.30 5.05 -37.87
N THR A 223 55.46 4.39 -38.64
CA THR A 223 54.00 4.48 -38.49
C THR A 223 53.49 3.92 -37.17
N ARG A 224 54.16 2.87 -36.62
CA ARG A 224 53.72 2.22 -35.38
C ARG A 224 54.30 2.84 -34.11
N PHE A 225 55.53 3.37 -34.13
CA PHE A 225 56.23 3.80 -32.94
C PHE A 225 56.64 5.28 -32.94
N LEU A 226 56.82 5.90 -34.11
CA LEU A 226 57.40 7.24 -34.22
C LEU A 226 56.38 8.29 -34.72
N ARG A 227 55.32 7.86 -35.42
CA ARG A 227 54.26 8.78 -35.81
C ARG A 227 53.50 9.25 -34.57
N ARG A 228 53.61 10.52 -34.23
CA ARG A 228 52.80 11.09 -33.19
C ARG A 228 51.35 11.14 -33.70
N PRO A 229 50.37 10.69 -32.86
CA PRO A 229 48.96 10.81 -33.24
C PRO A 229 48.63 12.31 -33.39
N ASP A 230 47.67 12.64 -34.25
CA ASP A 230 47.25 14.00 -34.53
C ASP A 230 46.77 14.69 -33.26
N PRO A 231 47.07 15.99 -33.00
CA PRO A 231 46.61 16.72 -31.86
C PRO A 231 45.09 16.88 -31.90
N LEU A 232 44.46 16.80 -30.72
CA LEU A 232 43.02 16.96 -30.55
C LEU A 232 42.67 18.41 -30.23
N PRO A 233 41.56 18.94 -30.77
CA PRO A 233 41.06 20.25 -30.37
C PRO A 233 40.86 20.35 -28.82
N ASN A 234 41.27 21.46 -28.22
CA ASN A 234 41.21 21.62 -26.76
C ASN A 234 39.80 21.39 -26.22
N MET A 235 38.76 21.83 -26.93
CA MET A 235 37.36 21.57 -26.56
C MET A 235 37.02 20.08 -26.43
N VAL A 236 37.61 19.22 -27.28
CA VAL A 236 37.39 17.76 -27.24
C VAL A 236 38.08 17.17 -26.00
N VAL A 237 39.30 17.63 -25.73
CA VAL A 237 40.08 17.21 -24.53
C VAL A 237 39.39 17.65 -23.23
N GLU A 238 38.94 18.90 -23.16
CA GLU A 238 38.21 19.43 -21.99
C GLU A 238 36.91 18.68 -21.76
N ARG A 239 36.13 18.40 -22.82
CA ARG A 239 34.90 17.61 -22.70
C ARG A 239 35.17 16.18 -22.18
N LYS A 240 36.25 15.54 -22.68
CA LYS A 240 36.65 14.21 -22.22
C LYS A 240 37.09 14.21 -20.76
N LEU A 241 37.73 15.26 -20.31
CA LEU A 241 38.24 15.44 -18.94
C LEU A 241 37.23 16.13 -18.01
N SER A 242 35.99 16.29 -18.40
CA SER A 242 34.96 17.00 -17.62
C SER A 242 34.46 16.26 -16.38
N GLY A 243 35.03 15.11 -16.05
CA GLY A 243 34.70 14.31 -14.87
C GLY A 243 35.71 13.17 -14.66
N PRO A 244 35.51 12.31 -13.66
CA PRO A 244 36.36 11.16 -13.44
C PRO A 244 36.35 10.25 -14.66
N LEU A 245 37.55 9.72 -15.01
CA LEU A 245 37.73 8.76 -16.09
C LEU A 245 37.59 7.33 -15.56
N LEU A 246 36.95 6.51 -16.35
CA LEU A 246 36.68 5.11 -16.10
C LEU A 246 37.17 4.24 -17.24
N THR A 247 37.68 3.09 -16.91
CA THR A 247 37.88 2.01 -17.88
C THR A 247 36.57 1.23 -17.95
N ALA A 248 35.91 1.28 -19.10
CA ALA A 248 34.59 0.69 -19.26
C ALA A 248 34.65 -0.48 -20.26
N ARG A 249 33.73 -1.44 -20.10
CA ARG A 249 33.47 -2.51 -21.06
C ARG A 249 31.98 -2.53 -21.30
N LEU A 250 31.59 -2.49 -22.55
CA LEU A 250 30.19 -2.52 -22.97
C LEU A 250 29.97 -3.80 -23.79
N ASP A 251 29.21 -4.71 -23.21
CA ASP A 251 28.90 -6.02 -23.78
C ASP A 251 27.39 -6.15 -23.99
N VAL A 252 26.96 -6.73 -25.08
CA VAL A 252 25.59 -7.09 -25.41
C VAL A 252 25.47 -8.59 -25.48
N TYR A 253 24.58 -9.17 -24.71
CA TYR A 253 24.27 -10.60 -24.70
C TYR A 253 22.84 -10.81 -25.17
N ALA A 254 22.58 -11.88 -25.88
CA ALA A 254 21.25 -12.37 -26.18
C ALA A 254 21.15 -13.88 -25.89
N PHE A 255 20.02 -14.32 -25.41
CA PHE A 255 19.72 -15.68 -25.00
C PHE A 255 18.36 -16.09 -25.58
N GLY A 256 18.30 -17.27 -26.20
CA GLY A 256 17.09 -17.76 -26.82
C GLY A 256 17.20 -19.17 -27.33
N THR A 257 16.14 -19.76 -27.82
CA THR A 257 16.09 -21.15 -28.28
C THR A 257 16.65 -21.36 -29.68
N GLU A 258 16.70 -20.30 -30.49
CA GLU A 258 17.16 -20.37 -31.90
C GLU A 258 18.45 -19.58 -32.10
N ARG A 259 19.53 -20.27 -32.41
CA ARG A 259 20.88 -19.70 -32.52
C ARG A 259 20.99 -18.55 -33.53
N ALA A 260 20.44 -18.72 -34.73
CA ALA A 260 20.55 -17.71 -35.79
C ALA A 260 19.81 -16.40 -35.39
N ARG A 261 18.71 -16.53 -34.69
CA ARG A 261 17.90 -15.40 -34.17
C ARG A 261 18.66 -14.65 -33.08
N VAL A 262 19.27 -15.37 -32.13
CA VAL A 262 20.08 -14.78 -31.05
C VAL A 262 21.31 -14.04 -31.63
N GLU A 263 22.01 -14.61 -32.63
CA GLU A 263 23.12 -13.94 -33.30
C GLU A 263 22.65 -12.67 -34.06
N ALA A 264 21.49 -12.71 -34.71
CA ALA A 264 20.91 -11.55 -35.40
C ALA A 264 20.50 -10.45 -34.42
N ALA A 265 19.85 -10.81 -33.29
CA ALA A 265 19.44 -9.88 -32.24
C ALA A 265 20.63 -9.10 -31.68
N VAL A 266 21.72 -9.77 -31.31
CA VAL A 266 22.95 -9.13 -30.83
C VAL A 266 23.52 -8.16 -31.87
N ALA A 267 23.54 -8.53 -33.15
CA ALA A 267 24.05 -7.68 -34.22
C ALA A 267 23.18 -6.42 -34.43
N GLN A 268 21.85 -6.58 -34.38
CA GLN A 268 20.88 -5.47 -34.48
C GLN A 268 21.01 -4.47 -33.32
N ILE A 269 21.10 -4.97 -32.08
CA ILE A 269 21.28 -4.14 -30.90
C ILE A 269 22.62 -3.41 -30.95
N ALA A 270 23.71 -4.10 -31.32
CA ALA A 270 25.01 -3.45 -31.48
C ALA A 270 24.98 -2.32 -32.52
N ALA A 271 24.21 -2.45 -33.59
CA ALA A 271 24.03 -1.40 -34.58
C ALA A 271 23.28 -0.16 -34.03
N ALA A 272 22.40 -0.32 -33.08
CA ALA A 272 21.67 0.80 -32.48
C ALA A 272 22.57 1.79 -31.71
N PHE A 273 23.76 1.35 -31.28
CA PHE A 273 24.73 2.22 -30.61
C PHE A 273 25.40 3.25 -31.53
N VAL A 274 25.13 3.24 -32.83
CA VAL A 274 25.54 4.31 -33.77
C VAL A 274 24.97 5.69 -33.32
N ALA A 275 23.88 5.72 -32.60
CA ALA A 275 23.29 6.96 -32.03
C ALA A 275 24.25 7.72 -31.09
N TYR A 276 25.28 7.03 -30.55
CA TYR A 276 26.30 7.61 -29.67
C TYR A 276 27.53 8.13 -30.42
N ASP A 277 27.51 8.10 -31.74
CA ASP A 277 28.61 8.62 -32.56
C ASP A 277 28.67 10.16 -32.43
N ASP A 278 29.89 10.64 -32.13
CA ASP A 278 30.16 12.07 -31.96
C ASP A 278 30.78 12.67 -33.21
N PRO A 279 30.47 13.91 -33.59
CA PRO A 279 31.10 14.59 -34.72
C PRO A 279 32.61 14.69 -34.62
N ALA A 280 33.20 14.65 -33.42
CA ALA A 280 34.65 14.63 -33.21
C ALA A 280 35.28 13.25 -33.54
N GLY A 281 34.50 12.28 -34.01
CA GLY A 281 34.94 10.97 -34.43
C GLY A 281 34.86 9.86 -33.39
N GLY A 282 34.45 10.18 -32.15
CA GLY A 282 34.17 9.19 -31.12
C GLY A 282 32.92 8.37 -31.46
N GLY A 283 32.81 7.18 -30.90
CA GLY A 283 31.70 6.27 -31.14
C GLY A 283 32.06 4.84 -30.71
N VAL A 284 31.08 3.96 -30.74
CA VAL A 284 31.25 2.55 -30.40
C VAL A 284 30.78 1.65 -31.55
N ARG A 285 31.47 0.52 -31.77
CA ARG A 285 31.13 -0.48 -32.78
C ARG A 285 31.23 -1.89 -32.24
N GLY A 286 30.27 -2.73 -32.60
CA GLY A 286 30.31 -4.17 -32.33
C GLY A 286 31.31 -4.88 -33.20
N ARG A 287 32.08 -5.82 -32.61
CA ARG A 287 32.80 -6.85 -33.34
C ARG A 287 31.82 -7.92 -33.82
N ARG A 288 32.30 -8.85 -34.69
CA ARG A 288 31.48 -10.01 -35.10
C ARG A 288 31.00 -10.78 -33.85
N PRO A 289 29.77 -11.30 -33.85
CA PRO A 289 29.25 -12.08 -32.73
C PRO A 289 30.19 -13.24 -32.40
N GLN A 290 30.47 -13.46 -31.13
CA GLN A 290 31.31 -14.54 -30.64
C GLN A 290 30.47 -15.49 -29.80
N ARG A 291 30.89 -16.75 -29.65
CA ARG A 291 30.31 -17.66 -28.69
C ARG A 291 30.39 -17.05 -27.27
N PHE A 292 29.30 -17.11 -26.54
CA PHE A 292 29.30 -16.69 -25.14
C PHE A 292 30.29 -17.56 -24.36
N GLU A 293 31.37 -16.97 -23.91
CA GLU A 293 32.22 -17.51 -22.87
C GLU A 293 32.06 -16.59 -21.67
N ARG A 294 31.88 -17.16 -20.48
CA ARG A 294 31.81 -16.41 -19.20
C ARG A 294 33.02 -15.50 -18.95
N ARG A 295 34.04 -15.62 -19.79
CA ARG A 295 35.22 -14.78 -19.77
C ARG A 295 35.03 -13.54 -20.63
N THR A 296 35.36 -12.46 -20.03
CA THR A 296 35.54 -11.11 -20.55
C THR A 296 35.96 -11.08 -22.03
N LEU A 297 35.03 -10.71 -22.89
CA LEU A 297 35.31 -10.36 -24.27
C LEU A 297 36.22 -9.12 -24.28
N GLY A 298 37.43 -9.20 -24.86
CA GLY A 298 38.40 -8.13 -24.76
C GLY A 298 37.99 -6.85 -25.51
N GLY A 299 38.24 -5.73 -24.91
CA GLY A 299 38.03 -4.37 -25.39
C GLY A 299 37.71 -3.43 -24.23
N SER A 300 38.56 -2.44 -23.96
CA SER A 300 38.28 -1.39 -22.97
C SER A 300 37.93 -0.11 -23.69
N LEU A 301 36.98 0.62 -23.13
CA LEU A 301 36.65 1.98 -23.51
C LEU A 301 37.14 2.90 -22.38
N CYS A 302 37.71 4.05 -22.74
CA CYS A 302 37.92 5.11 -21.73
C CYS A 302 36.72 6.05 -21.78
N LEU A 303 35.93 6.07 -20.73
CA LEU A 303 34.72 6.93 -20.61
C LEU A 303 34.87 7.89 -19.45
N ASN A 304 34.27 9.06 -19.56
CA ASN A 304 33.98 9.90 -18.38
C ASN A 304 32.59 9.57 -17.84
N ALA A 305 32.27 10.09 -16.63
CA ALA A 305 31.00 9.81 -15.98
C ALA A 305 29.78 10.23 -16.81
N ALA A 306 29.85 11.29 -17.61
CA ALA A 306 28.73 11.72 -18.46
C ALA A 306 28.51 10.78 -19.65
N GLU A 307 29.60 10.24 -20.26
CA GLU A 307 29.52 9.27 -21.35
C GLU A 307 28.97 7.93 -20.85
N ALA A 308 29.39 7.50 -19.67
CA ALA A 308 28.88 6.28 -19.05
C ALA A 308 27.40 6.43 -18.65
N ALA A 309 27.00 7.60 -18.12
CA ALA A 309 25.60 7.91 -17.83
C ALA A 309 24.70 7.91 -19.06
N ALA A 310 25.22 8.34 -20.21
CA ALA A 310 24.49 8.27 -21.46
C ALA A 310 24.21 6.83 -21.90
N LEU A 311 25.10 5.89 -21.57
CA LEU A 311 24.96 4.47 -21.90
C LEU A 311 24.07 3.70 -20.89
N TRP A 312 23.95 4.22 -19.66
CA TRP A 312 23.14 3.62 -18.64
C TRP A 312 22.56 4.70 -17.70
N HIS A 313 21.25 4.79 -17.64
CA HIS A 313 20.47 5.58 -16.69
C HIS A 313 19.07 4.97 -16.56
N LEU A 314 18.35 5.35 -15.51
CA LEU A 314 16.96 4.92 -15.35
C LEU A 314 16.06 5.68 -16.33
N PRO A 315 14.92 5.13 -16.78
CA PRO A 315 14.04 5.78 -17.76
C PRO A 315 13.23 6.91 -17.12
N GLU A 316 13.20 8.08 -17.76
CA GLU A 316 12.29 9.14 -17.40
C GLU A 316 10.83 8.77 -17.68
N GLU A 317 9.87 9.46 -17.04
CA GLU A 317 8.44 9.12 -17.14
C GLU A 317 7.96 9.12 -18.60
N ASN A 318 8.34 10.14 -19.36
CA ASN A 318 7.86 10.35 -20.73
C ASN A 318 8.70 9.66 -21.82
N ALA A 319 9.87 9.13 -21.48
CA ALA A 319 10.82 8.54 -22.42
C ALA A 319 10.88 7.01 -22.38
N ALA A 320 10.10 6.38 -21.50
CA ALA A 320 10.19 4.95 -21.28
C ALA A 320 9.52 4.13 -22.38
N PRO A 321 10.13 3.03 -22.83
CA PRO A 321 9.43 2.02 -23.61
C PRO A 321 8.28 1.44 -22.80
N ALA A 322 7.23 0.95 -23.49
CA ALA A 322 6.11 0.29 -22.85
C ALA A 322 6.58 -0.86 -21.93
N ARG A 323 5.93 -1.07 -20.78
CA ARG A 323 6.19 -2.14 -19.80
C ARG A 323 7.43 -1.99 -18.90
N VAL A 324 7.90 -0.77 -18.62
CA VAL A 324 8.87 -0.57 -17.53
C VAL A 324 8.20 -0.84 -16.18
N ARG A 325 8.76 -1.74 -15.37
CA ARG A 325 8.37 -1.91 -13.97
C ARG A 325 8.82 -0.66 -13.21
N ARG A 326 7.89 0.00 -12.52
CA ARG A 326 8.16 1.18 -11.70
C ARG A 326 7.63 0.97 -10.29
N THR A 327 8.17 1.71 -9.32
CA THR A 327 7.59 1.74 -7.96
C THR A 327 6.18 2.29 -8.01
N THR A 328 5.28 1.71 -7.21
CA THR A 328 3.85 2.04 -7.21
C THR A 328 3.54 3.31 -6.45
N ALA A 329 4.25 3.56 -5.33
CA ALA A 329 4.06 4.68 -4.44
C ALA A 329 5.41 5.17 -3.87
N ARG A 330 5.45 6.42 -3.46
CA ARG A 330 6.64 6.99 -2.81
C ARG A 330 6.90 6.32 -1.47
N ARG A 331 8.17 6.07 -1.14
CA ARG A 331 8.60 5.55 0.17
C ARG A 331 9.13 6.70 1.01
N LEU A 332 8.58 6.84 2.22
CA LEU A 332 8.88 7.94 3.13
C LEU A 332 9.40 7.37 4.46
N ALA A 333 10.56 7.84 4.90
CA ALA A 333 11.19 7.35 6.12
C ALA A 333 10.38 7.71 7.39
N PRO A 334 10.27 6.78 8.36
CA PRO A 334 9.70 7.08 9.66
C PRO A 334 10.59 8.03 10.44
N ALA A 335 9.96 8.96 11.19
CA ALA A 335 10.70 9.82 12.12
C ALA A 335 11.32 8.98 13.27
N PRO A 336 12.44 9.42 13.88
CA PRO A 336 13.11 8.68 14.97
C PRO A 336 12.19 8.31 16.14
N GLY A 337 11.17 9.13 16.43
CA GLY A 337 10.18 8.85 17.48
C GLY A 337 9.29 7.64 17.19
N HIS A 338 9.13 7.24 15.92
CA HIS A 338 8.36 6.07 15.50
C HIS A 338 9.20 4.81 15.32
N ALA A 339 10.53 4.93 15.44
CA ALA A 339 11.47 3.83 15.26
C ALA A 339 12.00 3.24 16.59
N ALA A 340 11.63 3.81 17.75
CA ALA A 340 12.32 3.49 19.00
C ALA A 340 11.49 2.72 20.04
N ARG A 341 10.23 3.09 20.30
CA ARG A 341 9.42 2.53 21.40
C ARG A 341 7.93 2.65 21.14
N GLY A 342 7.17 1.64 21.52
CA GLY A 342 5.70 1.65 21.40
C GLY A 342 5.17 0.27 21.09
N VAL A 343 3.98 0.23 20.47
CA VAL A 343 3.41 -1.00 19.93
C VAL A 343 4.00 -1.24 18.55
N ARG A 344 4.72 -2.36 18.39
CA ARG A 344 5.28 -2.73 17.09
C ARG A 344 4.16 -3.05 16.11
N VAL A 345 4.21 -2.44 14.92
CA VAL A 345 3.16 -2.59 13.89
C VAL A 345 3.70 -2.97 12.52
N GLY A 346 4.99 -2.81 12.26
CA GLY A 346 5.52 -3.08 10.93
C GLY A 346 6.97 -2.65 10.74
N VAL A 347 7.36 -2.54 9.48
CA VAL A 347 8.67 -2.11 9.04
C VAL A 347 8.56 -0.97 8.03
N GLY A 348 9.34 0.07 8.24
CA GLY A 348 9.57 1.14 7.29
C GLY A 348 10.67 0.73 6.32
N ASP A 349 10.48 1.04 5.06
CA ASP A 349 11.34 0.62 3.95
C ASP A 349 11.82 1.85 3.17
N ALA A 350 12.29 2.86 3.87
CA ALA A 350 12.90 4.03 3.27
C ALA A 350 14.39 4.03 3.54
N ASN A 351 15.21 4.14 2.51
CA ASN A 351 16.67 4.28 2.58
C ASN A 351 17.47 3.06 3.10
N ASP A 352 17.06 1.82 2.77
CA ASP A 352 17.81 0.58 3.02
C ASP A 352 17.73 -0.05 4.39
N ASP A 353 17.40 0.69 5.41
CA ASP A 353 17.20 0.10 6.72
C ASP A 353 15.74 -0.31 6.84
N THR A 354 15.48 -1.60 6.95
CA THR A 354 14.20 -2.13 7.44
C THR A 354 14.05 -1.71 8.89
N VAL A 355 13.64 -0.45 9.08
CA VAL A 355 13.45 0.12 10.40
C VAL A 355 12.14 -0.36 10.98
N ALA A 356 12.19 -1.03 12.14
CA ALA A 356 10.98 -1.41 12.84
C ALA A 356 10.15 -0.16 13.18
N VAL A 357 8.83 -0.20 12.88
CA VAL A 357 7.90 0.90 13.14
C VAL A 357 7.04 0.58 14.35
N TYR A 358 7.00 1.54 15.27
CA TYR A 358 6.23 1.45 16.51
C TYR A 358 5.20 2.57 16.56
N LEU A 359 3.94 2.22 16.88
CA LEU A 359 2.96 3.23 17.27
C LEU A 359 3.38 3.77 18.66
N PRO A 360 3.63 5.07 18.80
CA PRO A 360 4.05 5.65 20.08
C PRO A 360 3.02 5.43 21.18
N VAL A 361 3.46 5.04 22.39
CA VAL A 361 2.55 4.84 23.53
C VAL A 361 1.62 6.04 23.78
N PRO A 362 2.10 7.30 23.71
CA PRO A 362 1.21 8.45 23.86
C PRO A 362 0.08 8.52 22.83
N LEU A 363 0.29 7.98 21.62
CA LEU A 363 -0.72 7.95 20.56
C LEU A 363 -1.76 6.84 20.80
N VAL A 364 -1.42 5.75 21.48
CA VAL A 364 -2.40 4.71 21.88
C VAL A 364 -3.55 5.32 22.65
N HIS A 365 -3.28 6.36 23.46
CA HIS A 365 -4.25 7.08 24.29
C HIS A 365 -4.82 8.33 23.60
N ARG A 366 -4.81 8.36 22.27
CA ARG A 366 -5.34 9.45 21.43
C ARG A 366 -6.21 8.91 20.31
N ASN A 367 -7.04 9.78 19.76
CA ASN A 367 -7.88 9.38 18.63
C ASN A 367 -7.04 9.14 17.37
N HIS A 368 -7.37 8.08 16.66
CA HIS A 368 -6.67 7.63 15.47
C HIS A 368 -7.68 7.21 14.39
N LEU A 369 -7.54 7.72 13.18
CA LEU A 369 -8.33 7.32 12.02
C LEU A 369 -7.51 6.39 11.12
N ILE A 370 -8.11 5.27 10.73
CA ILE A 370 -7.55 4.32 9.76
C ILE A 370 -8.51 4.20 8.59
N VAL A 371 -8.02 4.48 7.38
CA VAL A 371 -8.81 4.37 6.14
C VAL A 371 -8.17 3.34 5.21
N ALA A 372 -8.95 2.36 4.76
CA ALA A 372 -8.43 1.29 3.91
C ALA A 372 -9.53 0.61 3.11
N LYS A 373 -9.31 0.32 1.83
CA LYS A 373 -10.11 -0.65 1.08
C LYS A 373 -10.10 -2.03 1.74
N THR A 374 -11.05 -2.87 1.37
CA THR A 374 -11.12 -4.26 1.86
C THR A 374 -9.84 -5.04 1.48
N ARG A 375 -9.34 -5.90 2.38
CA ARG A 375 -8.17 -6.78 2.20
C ARG A 375 -6.84 -6.05 1.99
N ARG A 376 -6.68 -4.83 2.49
CA ARG A 376 -5.43 -4.03 2.35
C ARG A 376 -4.59 -3.94 3.62
N GLY A 377 -4.92 -4.69 4.68
CA GLY A 377 -4.11 -4.77 5.90
C GLY A 377 -4.70 -4.09 7.14
N LYS A 378 -5.92 -3.47 7.05
CA LYS A 378 -6.54 -2.78 8.19
C LYS A 378 -6.71 -3.68 9.41
N SER A 379 -7.29 -4.89 9.25
CA SER A 379 -7.53 -5.82 10.37
C SER A 379 -6.22 -6.38 10.93
N THR A 380 -5.19 -6.54 10.08
CA THR A 380 -3.84 -6.92 10.53
C THR A 380 -3.25 -5.84 11.44
N LEU A 381 -3.35 -4.56 11.04
CA LEU A 381 -2.90 -3.45 11.88
C LEU A 381 -3.66 -3.40 13.22
N LEU A 382 -4.99 -3.57 13.19
CA LEU A 382 -5.80 -3.61 14.42
C LEU A 382 -5.41 -4.77 15.35
N ARG A 383 -5.08 -5.95 14.81
CA ARG A 383 -4.59 -7.08 15.59
C ARG A 383 -3.28 -6.75 16.30
N HIS A 384 -2.34 -6.10 15.62
CA HIS A 384 -1.09 -5.64 16.24
C HIS A 384 -1.34 -4.59 17.32
N LEU A 385 -2.25 -3.64 17.07
CA LEU A 385 -2.61 -2.62 18.06
C LEU A 385 -3.26 -3.25 19.30
N ALA A 386 -4.25 -4.13 19.10
CA ALA A 386 -4.91 -4.83 20.20
C ALA A 386 -3.91 -5.69 21.00
N GLY A 387 -3.09 -6.50 20.29
CA GLY A 387 -2.07 -7.35 20.89
C GLY A 387 -1.08 -6.56 21.74
N GLY A 388 -0.52 -5.48 21.17
CA GLY A 388 0.47 -4.67 21.88
C GLY A 388 -0.12 -3.90 23.08
N VAL A 389 -1.40 -3.49 23.05
CA VAL A 389 -2.06 -2.92 24.23
C VAL A 389 -2.25 -4.01 25.30
N MET A 390 -2.73 -5.20 24.91
CA MET A 390 -2.95 -6.32 25.85
C MET A 390 -1.64 -6.81 26.50
N GLU A 391 -0.56 -6.94 25.73
CA GLU A 391 0.77 -7.29 26.25
C GLU A 391 1.23 -6.29 27.30
N ARG A 392 1.14 -4.98 27.03
CA ARG A 392 1.52 -3.93 27.98
C ARG A 392 0.69 -3.96 29.26
N VAL A 393 -0.60 -4.27 29.16
CA VAL A 393 -1.47 -4.43 30.33
C VAL A 393 -1.12 -5.70 31.11
N ALA A 394 -0.84 -6.82 30.42
CA ALA A 394 -0.45 -8.08 31.03
C ALA A 394 0.90 -7.96 31.77
N ASP A 395 1.86 -7.19 31.24
CA ASP A 395 3.16 -6.93 31.85
C ASP A 395 3.11 -5.88 32.96
N GLY A 396 1.96 -5.27 33.25
CA GLY A 396 1.80 -4.21 34.24
C GLY A 396 2.43 -2.87 33.85
N ALA A 397 2.82 -2.69 32.57
CA ALA A 397 3.37 -1.45 32.04
C ALA A 397 2.29 -0.39 31.74
N ASP A 398 1.03 -0.80 31.70
CA ASP A 398 -0.16 0.02 31.47
C ASP A 398 -1.35 -0.58 32.24
N ASP A 399 -2.33 0.25 32.62
CA ASP A 399 -3.58 -0.18 33.26
C ASP A 399 -4.81 0.08 32.36
N THR A 400 -4.58 0.26 31.06
CA THR A 400 -5.58 0.54 30.05
C THR A 400 -6.63 -0.57 29.95
N ALA A 401 -7.92 -0.20 29.92
CA ALA A 401 -8.99 -1.09 29.48
C ALA A 401 -9.09 -1.04 27.95
N LEU A 402 -9.17 -2.22 27.32
CA LEU A 402 -9.30 -2.35 25.87
C LEU A 402 -10.71 -2.75 25.49
N VAL A 403 -11.32 -2.01 24.56
CA VAL A 403 -12.61 -2.36 23.95
C VAL A 403 -12.38 -2.59 22.45
N VAL A 404 -12.85 -3.71 21.94
CA VAL A 404 -12.82 -4.04 20.50
C VAL A 404 -14.23 -4.29 20.03
N VAL A 405 -14.70 -3.48 19.08
CA VAL A 405 -16.03 -3.62 18.48
C VAL A 405 -15.89 -4.03 17.04
N ASP A 406 -16.40 -5.20 16.71
CA ASP A 406 -16.33 -5.81 15.38
C ASP A 406 -17.75 -6.19 14.90
N PRO A 407 -18.23 -5.62 13.79
CA PRO A 407 -19.53 -5.99 13.22
C PRO A 407 -19.54 -7.31 12.46
N HIS A 408 -18.36 -7.89 12.13
CA HIS A 408 -18.22 -9.03 11.23
C HIS A 408 -17.61 -10.30 11.86
N GLN A 409 -17.23 -10.28 13.13
CA GLN A 409 -16.70 -11.41 13.92
C GLN A 409 -15.22 -11.76 13.67
N ASP A 410 -14.67 -11.56 12.47
CA ASP A 410 -13.31 -12.01 12.10
C ASP A 410 -12.21 -11.41 12.99
N LEU A 411 -12.29 -10.09 13.26
CA LEU A 411 -11.35 -9.40 14.13
C LEU A 411 -11.54 -9.82 15.58
N ALA A 412 -12.80 -9.98 16.03
CA ALA A 412 -13.12 -10.40 17.39
C ALA A 412 -12.50 -11.78 17.70
N GLU A 413 -12.68 -12.77 16.81
CA GLU A 413 -12.07 -14.11 16.98
C GLU A 413 -10.55 -14.05 17.00
N ALA A 414 -9.94 -13.28 16.11
CA ALA A 414 -8.49 -13.14 16.06
C ALA A 414 -7.92 -12.49 17.34
N VAL A 415 -8.60 -11.46 17.88
CA VAL A 415 -8.21 -10.82 19.15
C VAL A 415 -8.37 -11.78 20.32
N LEU A 416 -9.48 -12.51 20.40
CA LEU A 416 -9.69 -13.53 21.44
C LEU A 416 -8.56 -14.57 21.47
N GLY A 417 -8.10 -15.03 20.30
CA GLY A 417 -6.99 -15.97 20.19
C GLY A 417 -5.65 -15.43 20.70
N SER A 418 -5.46 -14.12 20.68
CA SER A 418 -4.22 -13.44 21.08
C SER A 418 -4.23 -12.89 22.53
N ILE A 419 -5.31 -13.13 23.32
CA ILE A 419 -5.40 -12.64 24.69
C ILE A 419 -4.32 -13.30 25.57
N PRO A 420 -3.47 -12.51 26.27
CA PRO A 420 -2.52 -13.04 27.25
C PRO A 420 -3.20 -13.79 28.39
N GLU A 421 -2.55 -14.83 28.96
CA GLU A 421 -3.10 -15.63 30.03
C GLU A 421 -3.56 -14.82 31.25
N ALA A 422 -2.78 -13.80 31.61
CA ALA A 422 -3.08 -12.91 32.72
C ALA A 422 -4.37 -12.08 32.56
N LEU A 423 -4.90 -11.96 31.33
CA LEU A 423 -6.09 -11.20 31.04
C LEU A 423 -7.35 -12.04 30.78
N ILE A 424 -7.25 -13.36 30.70
CA ILE A 424 -8.41 -14.22 30.40
C ILE A 424 -9.56 -14.01 31.38
N GLU A 425 -9.29 -14.00 32.69
CA GLU A 425 -10.32 -13.81 33.74
C GLU A 425 -10.95 -12.40 33.70
N ARG A 426 -10.24 -11.42 33.13
CA ARG A 426 -10.71 -10.03 32.94
C ARG A 426 -11.19 -9.76 31.53
N THR A 427 -11.41 -10.83 30.72
CA THR A 427 -11.93 -10.71 29.36
C THR A 427 -13.41 -11.02 29.32
N VAL A 428 -14.16 -10.12 28.69
CA VAL A 428 -15.58 -10.29 28.37
C VAL A 428 -15.75 -10.31 26.87
N TYR A 429 -16.36 -11.37 26.35
CA TYR A 429 -16.78 -11.43 24.94
C TYR A 429 -18.30 -11.41 24.84
N LEU A 430 -18.85 -10.36 24.25
CA LEU A 430 -20.26 -10.23 23.96
C LEU A 430 -20.51 -10.58 22.49
N ASP A 431 -21.04 -11.78 22.30
CA ASP A 431 -21.36 -12.29 20.96
C ASP A 431 -22.88 -12.24 20.73
N PHE A 432 -23.31 -11.22 20.04
CA PHE A 432 -24.72 -11.06 19.68
C PHE A 432 -25.17 -11.96 18.52
N ALA A 433 -24.28 -12.73 17.89
CA ALA A 433 -24.64 -13.78 16.94
C ALA A 433 -24.99 -15.11 17.62
N ASN A 434 -24.61 -15.28 18.88
CA ASN A 434 -24.81 -16.53 19.61
C ASN A 434 -26.26 -16.63 20.13
N LEU A 435 -27.13 -17.23 19.32
CA LEU A 435 -28.54 -17.40 19.65
C LEU A 435 -28.82 -18.61 20.56
N ASP A 436 -27.86 -19.51 20.79
CA ASP A 436 -28.00 -20.61 21.76
C ASP A 436 -27.86 -20.10 23.19
N ARG A 437 -27.05 -19.08 23.37
CA ARG A 437 -26.88 -18.37 24.65
C ARG A 437 -26.88 -16.84 24.42
N PRO A 438 -28.04 -16.24 24.11
CA PRO A 438 -28.10 -14.82 23.79
C PRO A 438 -27.73 -13.96 24.99
N VAL A 439 -26.91 -12.95 24.70
CA VAL A 439 -26.57 -11.87 25.64
C VAL A 439 -27.75 -10.90 25.71
N GLY A 440 -28.21 -10.55 26.92
CA GLY A 440 -29.25 -9.58 27.12
C GLY A 440 -28.71 -8.15 27.23
N LEU A 441 -29.32 -7.22 26.50
CA LEU A 441 -29.07 -5.79 26.59
C LEU A 441 -30.42 -5.02 26.67
N ASN A 442 -30.88 -4.73 27.88
CA ASN A 442 -32.05 -3.90 28.09
C ASN A 442 -31.64 -2.43 28.07
N LEU A 443 -32.10 -1.66 27.08
CA LEU A 443 -31.75 -0.25 26.89
C LEU A 443 -32.29 0.67 27.98
N ILE A 444 -33.24 0.19 28.77
CA ILE A 444 -33.83 0.92 29.89
C ILE A 444 -33.68 0.15 31.22
N ASP A 445 -32.63 -0.71 31.33
CA ASP A 445 -32.24 -1.37 32.58
C ASP A 445 -31.76 -0.32 33.60
N VAL A 446 -32.52 -0.11 34.66
CA VAL A 446 -32.18 0.90 35.66
C VAL A 446 -30.90 0.64 36.45
N ALA A 447 -30.40 -0.62 36.45
CA ALA A 447 -29.13 -0.93 37.05
C ALA A 447 -27.93 -0.44 36.21
N LEU A 448 -28.08 -0.42 34.90
CA LEU A 448 -27.07 0.14 33.97
C LEU A 448 -27.28 1.62 33.71
N PHE A 449 -28.52 2.06 33.62
CA PHE A 449 -28.94 3.41 33.25
C PHE A 449 -29.81 4.02 34.33
N PRO A 450 -29.30 4.45 35.49
CA PRO A 450 -30.12 4.92 36.61
C PRO A 450 -30.81 6.27 36.36
N ASP A 451 -30.27 7.10 35.48
CA ASP A 451 -30.83 8.41 35.15
C ASP A 451 -31.87 8.30 34.02
N ARG A 452 -33.15 8.47 34.35
CA ARG A 452 -34.28 8.38 33.43
C ARG A 452 -34.19 9.35 32.26
N ASP A 453 -33.89 10.60 32.53
CA ASP A 453 -33.96 11.65 31.53
C ASP A 453 -32.78 11.53 30.56
N ARG A 454 -31.60 11.24 31.07
CA ARG A 454 -30.41 10.99 30.29
C ARG A 454 -30.54 9.73 29.42
N THR A 455 -31.08 8.65 29.95
CA THR A 455 -31.34 7.40 29.23
C THR A 455 -32.32 7.62 28.08
N THR A 456 -33.43 8.30 28.36
CA THR A 456 -34.45 8.66 27.38
C THR A 456 -33.87 9.49 26.26
N GLU A 457 -33.06 10.52 26.56
CA GLU A 457 -32.39 11.36 25.57
C GLU A 457 -31.47 10.59 24.68
N HIS A 458 -30.68 9.68 25.25
CA HIS A 458 -29.76 8.85 24.50
C HIS A 458 -30.46 7.92 23.50
N ILE A 459 -31.52 7.23 23.96
CA ILE A 459 -32.26 6.31 23.08
C ILE A 459 -32.92 7.09 21.94
N VAL A 460 -33.55 8.22 22.25
CA VAL A 460 -34.19 9.10 21.27
C VAL A 460 -33.19 9.59 20.22
N THR A 461 -32.02 10.04 20.68
CA THR A 461 -30.94 10.51 19.79
C THR A 461 -30.40 9.39 18.90
N MET A 462 -30.16 8.20 19.43
CA MET A 462 -29.72 7.04 18.67
C MET A 462 -30.75 6.64 17.60
N LEU A 463 -32.03 6.58 17.96
CA LEU A 463 -33.09 6.23 17.01
C LEU A 463 -33.28 7.30 15.93
N ASN A 464 -33.12 8.59 16.28
CA ASN A 464 -33.14 9.69 15.33
C ASN A 464 -31.99 9.57 14.32
N ARG A 465 -30.78 9.26 14.76
CA ARG A 465 -29.63 9.04 13.88
C ARG A 465 -29.82 7.86 12.92
N LEU A 466 -30.53 6.81 13.35
CA LEU A 466 -30.86 5.68 12.45
C LEU A 466 -31.86 6.06 11.36
N TRP A 467 -32.78 6.98 11.64
CA TRP A 467 -33.88 7.35 10.72
C TRP A 467 -34.15 8.85 10.65
N PRO A 468 -33.18 9.69 10.29
CA PRO A 468 -33.35 11.15 10.36
C PRO A 468 -34.41 11.68 9.38
N ALA A 469 -34.55 11.06 8.20
CA ALA A 469 -35.51 11.53 7.18
C ALA A 469 -36.98 11.39 7.56
N ASN A 470 -37.30 10.53 8.52
CA ASN A 470 -38.68 10.22 8.96
C ASN A 470 -38.87 10.54 10.44
N TRP A 471 -38.24 11.60 10.94
CA TRP A 471 -38.32 12.04 12.31
C TRP A 471 -39.21 13.28 12.45
N GLY A 472 -40.16 13.26 13.38
CA GLY A 472 -41.08 14.36 13.56
C GLY A 472 -41.40 14.65 15.05
N PRO A 473 -41.70 15.90 15.41
CA PRO A 473 -41.87 16.31 16.80
C PRO A 473 -42.92 15.51 17.60
N ARG A 474 -44.03 15.12 16.96
CA ARG A 474 -45.07 14.33 17.63
C ARG A 474 -44.63 12.90 17.90
N MET A 475 -43.98 12.30 16.95
CA MET A 475 -43.39 10.97 17.11
C MET A 475 -42.34 10.97 18.22
N GLU A 476 -41.43 11.96 18.19
CA GLU A 476 -40.41 12.12 19.22
C GLU A 476 -41.02 12.31 20.62
N GLY A 477 -42.01 13.17 20.75
CA GLY A 477 -42.70 13.39 22.03
C GLY A 477 -43.35 12.11 22.58
N ALA A 478 -43.99 11.30 21.71
CA ALA A 478 -44.60 10.04 22.13
C ALA A 478 -43.55 8.97 22.50
N LEU A 479 -42.46 8.88 21.75
CA LEU A 479 -41.37 7.98 22.09
C LEU A 479 -40.70 8.36 23.41
N ARG A 480 -40.44 9.64 23.59
CA ARG A 480 -39.86 10.22 24.83
C ARG A 480 -40.70 9.92 26.06
N ALA A 481 -42.03 10.21 25.99
CA ALA A 481 -42.96 9.91 27.07
C ALA A 481 -43.06 8.40 27.35
N ALA A 482 -43.08 7.55 26.32
CA ALA A 482 -43.13 6.11 26.50
C ALA A 482 -41.87 5.57 27.18
N LEU A 483 -40.70 5.97 26.74
CA LEU A 483 -39.43 5.54 27.35
C LEU A 483 -39.29 6.01 28.80
N ALA A 484 -39.61 7.29 29.08
CA ALA A 484 -39.59 7.84 30.44
C ALA A 484 -40.57 7.09 31.37
N THR A 485 -41.76 6.77 30.88
CA THR A 485 -42.76 5.99 31.64
C THR A 485 -42.23 4.60 31.98
N LEU A 486 -41.75 3.87 30.98
CA LEU A 486 -41.25 2.50 31.19
C LEU A 486 -40.02 2.48 32.11
N HIS A 487 -39.13 3.44 31.96
CA HIS A 487 -37.95 3.57 32.81
C HIS A 487 -38.32 3.88 34.27
N GLU A 488 -39.27 4.79 34.52
CA GLU A 488 -39.78 5.10 35.87
C GLU A 488 -40.42 3.87 36.54
N LEU A 489 -41.21 3.12 35.76
CA LEU A 489 -41.81 1.88 36.24
C LEU A 489 -40.78 0.82 36.54
N ASN A 490 -39.72 0.70 35.75
CA ASN A 490 -38.58 -0.20 35.97
C ASN A 490 -37.90 0.07 37.31
N GLY A 491 -37.85 1.31 37.76
CA GLY A 491 -37.33 1.67 39.09
C GLY A 491 -38.13 1.10 40.26
N LYS A 492 -39.38 0.66 40.04
CA LYS A 492 -40.28 0.08 41.04
C LYS A 492 -40.45 -1.45 40.93
N ARG A 493 -39.81 -2.08 39.92
CA ARG A 493 -39.97 -3.50 39.61
C ARG A 493 -38.70 -4.29 39.96
N ALA A 494 -38.89 -5.60 40.16
CA ALA A 494 -37.74 -6.51 40.22
C ALA A 494 -36.98 -6.50 38.93
N ARG A 495 -35.69 -6.76 38.98
CA ARG A 495 -34.80 -6.60 37.81
C ARG A 495 -35.15 -7.55 36.68
N ASP A 496 -35.63 -8.76 36.98
CA ASP A 496 -36.10 -9.80 36.04
C ASP A 496 -37.52 -9.55 35.49
N GLU A 497 -38.20 -8.49 35.94
CA GLU A 497 -39.53 -8.09 35.49
C GLU A 497 -39.58 -6.71 34.82
N GLN A 498 -38.40 -6.14 34.51
CA GLN A 498 -38.32 -4.83 33.89
C GLN A 498 -38.92 -4.82 32.49
N TYR A 499 -39.47 -3.68 32.12
CA TYR A 499 -39.90 -3.40 30.75
C TYR A 499 -38.67 -3.19 29.88
N THR A 500 -38.85 -3.38 28.55
CA THR A 500 -37.82 -3.24 27.55
C THR A 500 -38.21 -2.25 26.45
N LEU A 501 -37.32 -1.97 25.50
CA LEU A 501 -37.66 -1.19 24.33
C LEU A 501 -38.86 -1.76 23.54
N LEU A 502 -39.08 -3.05 23.60
CA LEU A 502 -40.20 -3.70 22.88
C LEU A 502 -41.57 -3.34 23.46
N ASP A 503 -41.64 -2.86 24.70
CA ASP A 503 -42.85 -2.47 25.38
C ASP A 503 -43.36 -1.07 25.00
N VAL A 504 -42.56 -0.29 24.29
CA VAL A 504 -42.96 1.02 23.78
C VAL A 504 -44.15 0.91 22.83
N ALA A 505 -44.20 -0.08 21.96
CA ALA A 505 -45.28 -0.26 21.00
C ALA A 505 -46.61 -0.63 21.68
N PRO A 506 -46.70 -1.64 22.57
CA PRO A 506 -47.88 -1.92 23.35
C PRO A 506 -48.38 -0.71 24.19
N LEU A 507 -47.50 0.00 24.88
CA LEU A 507 -47.84 1.19 25.66
C LEU A 507 -48.52 2.28 24.80
N LEU A 508 -48.08 2.46 23.56
CA LEU A 508 -48.69 3.44 22.65
C LEU A 508 -50.01 2.95 22.04
N THR A 509 -50.19 1.66 21.81
CA THR A 509 -51.32 1.14 21.03
C THR A 509 -52.43 0.55 21.88
N ASP A 510 -52.15 0.00 23.07
CA ASP A 510 -53.17 -0.54 23.98
C ASP A 510 -53.57 0.46 25.06
N GLU A 511 -54.78 1.01 24.96
CA GLU A 511 -55.32 1.97 25.88
C GLU A 511 -55.52 1.40 27.30
N LYS A 512 -55.91 0.11 27.41
CA LYS A 512 -56.14 -0.53 28.72
C LYS A 512 -54.79 -0.75 29.44
N LEU A 513 -53.81 -1.28 28.75
CA LEU A 513 -52.46 -1.45 29.27
C LEU A 513 -51.92 -0.08 29.73
N ARG A 514 -51.97 0.93 28.84
CA ARG A 514 -51.49 2.27 29.16
C ARG A 514 -52.16 2.86 30.39
N LYS A 515 -53.48 2.81 30.50
CA LYS A 515 -54.22 3.30 31.67
C LYS A 515 -53.83 2.57 32.96
N HIS A 516 -53.59 1.28 32.88
CA HIS A 516 -53.13 0.50 34.02
C HIS A 516 -51.72 0.91 34.44
N LEU A 517 -50.80 1.01 33.53
CA LEU A 517 -49.40 1.40 33.82
C LEU A 517 -49.28 2.83 34.36
N LEU A 518 -50.09 3.75 33.85
CA LEU A 518 -50.06 5.15 34.28
C LEU A 518 -50.58 5.37 35.75
N GLN A 519 -51.23 4.38 36.35
CA GLN A 519 -51.60 4.44 37.78
C GLN A 519 -50.40 4.41 38.72
N ASP A 520 -49.29 3.79 38.26
CA ASP A 520 -48.07 3.63 39.02
C ASP A 520 -46.98 4.69 38.67
N VAL A 521 -47.33 5.69 37.84
CA VAL A 521 -46.42 6.80 37.49
C VAL A 521 -46.54 7.90 38.51
N ASP A 522 -45.46 8.23 39.20
CA ASP A 522 -45.42 9.27 40.24
C ASP A 522 -45.18 10.67 39.65
N ASP A 523 -44.54 10.78 38.48
CA ASP A 523 -44.23 12.07 37.87
C ASP A 523 -45.49 12.76 37.34
N PRO A 524 -45.98 13.86 37.98
CA PRO A 524 -47.19 14.54 37.58
C PRO A 524 -47.08 15.20 36.20
N ALA A 525 -45.87 15.59 35.76
CA ALA A 525 -45.68 16.21 34.47
C ALA A 525 -45.79 15.16 33.35
N LEU A 526 -45.25 13.97 33.58
CA LEU A 526 -45.37 12.83 32.64
C LEU A 526 -46.82 12.35 32.56
N ALA A 527 -47.51 12.20 33.69
CA ALA A 527 -48.95 11.86 33.74
C ALA A 527 -49.82 12.92 33.04
N ALA A 528 -49.54 14.22 33.24
CA ALA A 528 -50.23 15.31 32.53
C ALA A 528 -49.97 15.25 31.01
N TRP A 529 -48.73 14.94 30.57
CA TRP A 529 -48.41 14.83 29.16
C TRP A 529 -49.25 13.73 28.49
N TRP A 530 -49.36 12.54 29.09
CA TRP A 530 -50.21 11.45 28.57
C TRP A 530 -51.67 11.87 28.47
N ARG A 531 -52.23 12.45 29.50
CA ARG A 531 -53.62 12.90 29.55
C ARG A 531 -53.90 13.97 28.50
N ASP A 532 -53.04 15.00 28.41
CA ASP A 532 -53.36 16.22 27.66
C ASP A 532 -52.86 16.14 26.19
N ASN A 533 -51.76 15.47 25.89
CA ASN A 533 -51.18 15.42 24.55
C ASN A 533 -51.49 14.11 23.80
N TYR A 534 -51.80 13.01 24.52
CA TYR A 534 -52.03 11.72 23.89
C TYR A 534 -53.46 11.21 24.06
N ASP A 535 -53.99 11.07 25.31
CA ASP A 535 -55.28 10.44 25.54
C ASP A 535 -56.47 11.32 25.12
N ARG A 536 -56.36 12.65 25.28
CA ARG A 536 -57.35 13.60 24.76
C ARG A 536 -57.37 13.70 23.23
N ALA A 537 -56.34 13.27 22.55
CA ALA A 537 -56.30 13.22 21.09
C ALA A 537 -57.23 12.14 20.56
N GLY A 538 -58.02 12.46 19.53
CA GLY A 538 -58.86 11.45 18.90
C GLY A 538 -58.06 10.27 18.36
N ARG A 539 -58.70 9.09 18.23
CA ARG A 539 -58.05 7.82 17.81
C ARG A 539 -57.20 7.95 16.54
N THR A 540 -57.63 8.73 15.57
CA THR A 540 -56.91 8.96 14.33
C THR A 540 -55.57 9.65 14.58
N LEU A 541 -55.53 10.66 15.46
CA LEU A 541 -54.32 11.38 15.80
C LEU A 541 -53.38 10.53 16.67
N GLN A 542 -53.91 9.73 17.61
CA GLN A 542 -53.13 8.74 18.37
C GLN A 542 -52.45 7.75 17.43
N GLN A 543 -53.18 7.19 16.46
CA GLN A 543 -52.62 6.27 15.46
C GLN A 543 -51.54 6.95 14.60
N GLN A 544 -51.76 8.16 14.10
CA GLN A 544 -50.77 8.93 13.35
C GLN A 544 -49.51 9.22 14.17
N THR A 545 -49.63 9.39 15.48
CA THR A 545 -48.51 9.61 16.37
C THR A 545 -47.78 8.30 16.71
N ALA A 546 -48.54 7.21 16.98
CA ALA A 546 -47.98 5.90 17.35
C ALA A 546 -47.36 5.15 16.17
N ASN A 547 -47.98 5.16 14.97
CA ASN A 547 -47.56 4.35 13.83
C ASN A 547 -46.08 4.54 13.43
N PRO A 548 -45.53 5.77 13.37
CA PRO A 548 -44.12 5.96 13.07
C PRO A 548 -43.20 5.36 14.13
N VAL A 549 -43.57 5.40 15.42
CA VAL A 549 -42.83 4.80 16.52
C VAL A 549 -42.90 3.27 16.42
N THR A 550 -44.13 2.73 16.37
CA THR A 550 -44.36 1.27 16.34
C THR A 550 -43.72 0.62 15.11
N SER A 551 -43.70 1.29 13.93
CA SER A 551 -43.02 0.82 12.72
C SER A 551 -41.51 0.71 12.91
N LYS A 552 -40.87 1.63 13.62
CA LYS A 552 -39.44 1.61 13.91
C LYS A 552 -39.09 0.54 14.95
N ILE A 553 -39.82 0.52 16.08
CA ILE A 553 -39.64 -0.50 17.12
C ILE A 553 -39.97 -1.90 16.59
N GLY A 554 -40.99 -2.03 15.73
CA GLY A 554 -41.39 -3.29 15.10
C GLY A 554 -40.28 -3.99 14.35
N ARG A 555 -39.29 -3.26 13.82
CA ARG A 555 -38.11 -3.87 13.17
C ARG A 555 -37.30 -4.71 14.14
N PHE A 556 -37.20 -4.30 15.41
CA PHE A 556 -36.50 -5.04 16.45
C PHE A 556 -37.34 -6.20 17.00
N THR A 557 -38.70 -6.08 16.94
CA THR A 557 -39.61 -7.08 17.44
C THR A 557 -39.78 -8.26 16.46
N VAL A 558 -39.72 -8.03 15.16
CA VAL A 558 -39.97 -9.07 14.14
C VAL A 558 -38.84 -10.06 14.04
N THR A 559 -37.56 -9.62 14.16
CA THR A 559 -36.39 -10.49 14.06
C THR A 559 -36.18 -11.23 15.37
N GLU A 560 -36.06 -12.57 15.32
CA GLU A 560 -35.86 -13.42 16.51
C GLU A 560 -34.60 -13.00 17.28
N ALA A 561 -33.47 -12.87 16.59
CA ALA A 561 -32.21 -12.48 17.20
C ALA A 561 -32.31 -11.15 17.97
N SER A 562 -32.93 -10.12 17.38
CA SER A 562 -33.15 -8.83 18.06
C SER A 562 -34.04 -8.95 19.27
N ARG A 563 -35.10 -9.79 19.20
CA ARG A 563 -35.99 -10.04 20.37
C ARG A 563 -35.23 -10.69 21.51
N LEU A 564 -34.41 -11.69 21.23
CA LEU A 564 -33.64 -12.39 22.25
C LEU A 564 -32.55 -11.53 22.90
N VAL A 565 -32.04 -10.53 22.19
CA VAL A 565 -31.06 -9.57 22.74
C VAL A 565 -31.72 -8.42 23.48
N LEU A 566 -32.67 -7.72 22.81
CA LEU A 566 -33.24 -6.45 23.31
C LEU A 566 -34.52 -6.65 24.14
N GLY A 567 -35.07 -7.87 24.20
CA GLY A 567 -36.32 -8.19 24.91
C GLY A 567 -36.13 -8.83 26.27
N GLN A 568 -34.88 -9.12 26.69
CA GLN A 568 -34.60 -9.61 28.03
C GLN A 568 -34.83 -8.49 29.05
N ALA A 569 -35.50 -8.79 30.17
CA ALA A 569 -35.82 -7.82 31.19
C ALA A 569 -34.59 -7.19 31.85
N GLN A 570 -33.50 -7.94 31.97
CA GLN A 570 -32.25 -7.48 32.55
C GLN A 570 -31.09 -7.65 31.58
N SER A 571 -30.14 -6.74 31.62
CA SER A 571 -28.84 -6.90 30.93
C SER A 571 -27.99 -7.93 31.67
N THR A 572 -27.29 -8.76 30.90
CA THR A 572 -26.54 -9.94 31.42
C THR A 572 -25.08 -9.65 31.74
N PHE A 573 -24.59 -8.42 31.55
CA PHE A 573 -23.22 -7.99 31.83
C PHE A 573 -23.18 -6.59 32.46
N ASP A 574 -22.11 -6.31 33.22
CA ASP A 574 -21.87 -5.01 33.86
C ASP A 574 -20.59 -4.39 33.28
N PRO A 575 -20.70 -3.37 32.41
CA PRO A 575 -19.52 -2.71 31.82
C PRO A 575 -18.74 -1.84 32.82
N ARG A 576 -19.31 -1.53 34.02
CA ARG A 576 -18.58 -0.80 35.09
C ARG A 576 -17.39 -1.58 35.61
N ALA A 577 -17.45 -2.94 35.55
CA ALA A 577 -16.36 -3.81 35.93
C ALA A 577 -15.10 -3.52 35.07
N LEU A 578 -15.27 -3.23 33.77
CA LEU A 578 -14.17 -2.89 32.88
C LEU A 578 -13.39 -1.66 33.33
N LEU A 579 -14.10 -0.61 33.79
CA LEU A 579 -13.46 0.61 34.29
C LEU A 579 -12.80 0.40 35.66
N ARG A 580 -13.44 -0.38 36.52
CA ARG A 580 -12.94 -0.65 37.88
C ARG A 580 -11.71 -1.57 37.84
N ASP A 581 -11.82 -2.68 37.14
CA ASP A 581 -10.86 -3.79 37.22
C ASP A 581 -9.86 -3.79 36.03
N GLY A 582 -10.14 -3.01 34.98
CA GLY A 582 -9.43 -3.07 33.69
C GLY A 582 -9.78 -4.37 32.93
N GLY A 583 -9.04 -4.65 31.85
CA GLY A 583 -9.22 -5.86 31.08
C GLY A 583 -9.64 -5.61 29.64
N VAL A 584 -10.26 -6.59 29.03
CA VAL A 584 -10.60 -6.60 27.60
C VAL A 584 -12.08 -6.87 27.40
N LEU A 585 -12.75 -5.99 26.71
CA LEU A 585 -14.11 -6.18 26.20
C LEU A 585 -14.07 -6.36 24.69
N VAL A 586 -14.44 -7.53 24.22
CA VAL A 586 -14.59 -7.81 22.78
C VAL A 586 -16.08 -7.93 22.47
N VAL A 587 -16.52 -7.24 21.43
CA VAL A 587 -17.94 -7.17 21.06
C VAL A 587 -18.10 -7.53 19.59
N ASN A 588 -18.83 -8.61 19.30
CA ASN A 588 -19.37 -8.89 17.99
C ASN A 588 -20.80 -8.36 17.91
N THR A 589 -21.04 -7.26 17.16
CA THR A 589 -22.39 -6.69 16.99
C THR A 589 -23.27 -7.46 16.02
N ALA A 590 -22.71 -8.48 15.36
CA ALA A 590 -23.44 -9.47 14.58
C ALA A 590 -24.36 -8.91 13.48
N VAL A 591 -23.85 -8.05 12.62
CA VAL A 591 -24.62 -7.46 11.50
C VAL A 591 -25.32 -8.55 10.66
N GLY A 592 -24.66 -9.68 10.45
CA GLY A 592 -25.22 -10.82 9.70
C GLY A 592 -26.43 -11.48 10.36
N ALA A 593 -26.47 -11.54 11.70
CA ALA A 593 -27.54 -12.18 12.45
C ALA A 593 -28.66 -11.21 12.85
N LEU A 594 -28.29 -10.03 13.37
CA LEU A 594 -29.22 -9.02 13.84
C LEU A 594 -29.79 -8.14 12.74
N GLY A 595 -29.10 -8.04 11.60
CA GLY A 595 -29.32 -7.02 10.59
C GLY A 595 -28.71 -5.66 10.99
N GLU A 596 -28.47 -4.82 9.98
CA GLU A 596 -27.69 -3.57 10.12
C GLU A 596 -28.25 -2.60 11.16
N GLY A 597 -29.58 -2.38 11.18
CA GLY A 597 -30.22 -1.45 12.12
C GLY A 597 -30.13 -1.88 13.59
N ALA A 598 -30.35 -3.18 13.88
CA ALA A 598 -30.27 -3.70 15.24
C ALA A 598 -28.82 -3.80 15.73
N ALA A 599 -27.90 -4.22 14.87
CA ALA A 599 -26.46 -4.27 15.17
C ALA A 599 -25.92 -2.86 15.46
N SER A 600 -26.32 -1.85 14.66
CA SER A 600 -25.96 -0.45 14.89
C SER A 600 -26.51 0.08 16.20
N LEU A 601 -27.78 -0.26 16.54
CA LEU A 601 -28.38 0.15 17.82
C LEU A 601 -27.67 -0.46 19.03
N VAL A 602 -27.40 -1.77 18.98
CA VAL A 602 -26.68 -2.50 20.05
C VAL A 602 -25.27 -1.93 20.23
N GLY A 603 -24.52 -1.80 19.15
CA GLY A 603 -23.15 -1.27 19.19
C GLY A 603 -23.10 0.18 19.67
N ALA A 604 -24.03 1.02 19.20
CA ALA A 604 -24.14 2.39 19.65
C ALA A 604 -24.52 2.50 21.13
N THR A 605 -25.42 1.65 21.60
CA THR A 605 -25.79 1.61 23.02
C THR A 605 -24.61 1.28 23.90
N LEU A 606 -23.82 0.28 23.52
CA LEU A 606 -22.61 -0.12 24.26
C LEU A 606 -21.55 0.98 24.27
N LEU A 607 -21.25 1.58 23.11
CA LEU A 607 -20.27 2.67 23.03
C LEU A 607 -20.74 3.91 23.79
N ASN A 608 -22.03 4.27 23.67
CA ASN A 608 -22.61 5.40 24.42
C ASN A 608 -22.60 5.12 25.91
N LEU A 609 -22.94 3.89 26.35
CA LEU A 609 -22.86 3.49 27.74
C LEU A 609 -21.43 3.59 28.28
N LEU A 610 -20.46 3.08 27.55
CA LEU A 610 -19.04 3.22 27.90
C LEU A 610 -18.63 4.69 28.00
N GLY A 611 -19.10 5.52 27.07
CA GLY A 611 -18.90 6.97 27.09
C GLY A 611 -19.43 7.60 28.38
N LEU A 612 -20.64 7.24 28.80
CA LEU A 612 -21.24 7.72 30.04
C LEU A 612 -20.43 7.31 31.28
N LEU A 613 -20.02 6.05 31.33
CA LEU A 613 -19.21 5.51 32.43
C LEU A 613 -17.80 6.17 32.48
N VAL A 614 -17.22 6.48 31.34
CA VAL A 614 -15.97 7.24 31.26
C VAL A 614 -16.19 8.67 31.79
N GLU A 615 -17.32 9.32 31.49
CA GLU A 615 -17.64 10.64 32.03
C GLU A 615 -17.79 10.62 33.55
N GLU A 616 -18.30 9.56 34.19
CA GLU A 616 -18.38 9.41 35.65
C GLU A 616 -16.98 9.54 36.31
N GLN A 617 -15.89 9.32 35.57
CA GLN A 617 -14.55 9.54 36.06
C GLN A 617 -14.21 11.03 36.31
N VAL A 618 -15.10 11.95 36.03
CA VAL A 618 -14.92 13.37 36.38
C VAL A 618 -14.65 13.58 37.86
N ALA A 619 -15.20 12.72 38.72
CA ALA A 619 -15.02 12.74 40.19
C ALA A 619 -13.61 12.20 40.60
N ILE A 620 -12.84 11.58 39.68
CA ILE A 620 -11.53 11.00 39.92
C ILE A 620 -10.45 11.98 39.45
N PRO A 621 -9.34 12.18 40.22
CA PRO A 621 -8.23 12.99 39.77
C PRO A 621 -7.71 12.54 38.41
N ALA A 622 -7.33 13.46 37.53
CA ALA A 622 -6.98 13.16 36.14
C ALA A 622 -5.86 12.12 36.00
N ALA A 623 -4.91 12.07 36.94
CA ALA A 623 -3.81 11.11 36.97
C ALA A 623 -4.24 9.69 37.35
N GLU A 624 -5.39 9.53 38.01
CA GLU A 624 -5.90 8.24 38.49
C GLU A 624 -7.01 7.68 37.62
N ARG A 625 -7.45 8.43 36.59
CA ARG A 625 -8.48 7.98 35.66
C ARG A 625 -8.00 6.81 34.85
N ARG A 626 -8.78 5.75 34.80
CA ARG A 626 -8.49 4.62 33.92
C ARG A 626 -8.62 5.03 32.46
N ARG A 627 -7.62 4.69 31.67
CA ARG A 627 -7.67 4.89 30.23
C ARG A 627 -8.46 3.78 29.56
N VAL A 628 -9.25 4.14 28.55
CA VAL A 628 -10.08 3.20 27.78
C VAL A 628 -9.78 3.41 26.30
N VAL A 629 -9.16 2.42 25.68
CA VAL A 629 -8.88 2.43 24.24
C VAL A 629 -9.98 1.66 23.54
N GLN A 630 -10.66 2.28 22.60
CA GLN A 630 -11.78 1.69 21.86
C GLN A 630 -11.40 1.51 20.39
N LEU A 631 -11.17 0.27 19.96
CA LEU A 631 -10.93 -0.10 18.58
C LEU A 631 -12.28 -0.42 17.94
N VAL A 632 -12.72 0.41 17.00
CA VAL A 632 -14.01 0.26 16.32
C VAL A 632 -13.77 -0.06 14.86
N ASP A 633 -13.87 -1.34 14.51
CA ASP A 633 -13.78 -1.75 13.10
C ASP A 633 -15.08 -1.36 12.39
N GLU A 634 -14.94 -0.99 11.12
CA GLU A 634 -16.06 -0.55 10.27
C GLU A 634 -16.99 0.47 10.99
N SER A 635 -16.40 1.53 11.57
CA SER A 635 -17.14 2.53 12.37
C SER A 635 -18.36 3.12 11.67
N SER A 636 -18.37 3.10 10.34
CA SER A 636 -19.52 3.51 9.52
C SER A 636 -20.76 2.62 9.67
N THR A 637 -20.64 1.38 10.11
CA THR A 637 -21.79 0.50 10.35
C THR A 637 -22.53 0.86 11.65
N LEU A 638 -21.85 1.59 12.55
CA LEU A 638 -22.39 2.03 13.83
C LEU A 638 -22.89 3.48 13.75
N GLY A 639 -23.69 3.81 12.74
CA GLY A 639 -24.18 5.17 12.46
C GLY A 639 -25.00 5.83 13.58
N ALA A 640 -25.51 5.06 14.56
CA ALA A 640 -26.23 5.57 15.72
C ALA A 640 -25.32 6.10 16.85
N VAL A 641 -23.98 5.97 16.71
CA VAL A 641 -22.99 6.49 17.69
C VAL A 641 -22.83 7.99 17.55
N ASP A 642 -22.73 8.70 18.68
CA ASP A 642 -22.40 10.13 18.70
C ASP A 642 -20.88 10.38 18.64
N TYR A 643 -20.26 10.00 17.51
CA TYR A 643 -18.83 10.20 17.30
C TYR A 643 -18.36 11.65 17.50
N PRO A 644 -19.05 12.69 17.01
CA PRO A 644 -18.62 14.06 17.21
C PRO A 644 -18.41 14.42 18.69
N ARG A 645 -19.38 14.08 19.54
CA ARG A 645 -19.28 14.32 20.99
C ARG A 645 -18.20 13.45 21.63
N MET A 646 -18.18 12.18 21.31
CA MET A 646 -17.20 11.24 21.88
C MET A 646 -15.76 11.63 21.61
N LEU A 647 -15.44 11.99 20.37
CA LEU A 647 -14.10 12.38 19.98
C LEU A 647 -13.65 13.71 20.59
N SER A 648 -14.56 14.68 20.71
CA SER A 648 -14.22 16.00 21.22
C SER A 648 -14.20 16.10 22.74
N GLU A 649 -14.97 15.26 23.45
CA GLU A 649 -15.20 15.44 24.90
C GLU A 649 -14.57 14.35 25.76
N LEU A 650 -14.58 13.07 25.31
CA LEU A 650 -14.25 11.96 26.21
C LEU A 650 -12.73 11.79 26.45
N GLY A 651 -11.89 12.39 25.60
CA GLY A 651 -10.44 12.35 25.78
C GLY A 651 -9.97 12.89 27.13
N LYS A 652 -10.64 13.94 27.67
CA LYS A 652 -10.33 14.53 28.98
C LYS A 652 -10.66 13.59 30.15
N TYR A 653 -11.52 12.60 29.93
CA TYR A 653 -11.92 11.60 30.94
C TYR A 653 -11.22 10.25 30.72
N GLY A 654 -10.30 10.14 29.76
CA GLY A 654 -9.48 8.95 29.59
C GLY A 654 -9.85 8.04 28.41
N ALA A 655 -10.91 8.34 27.62
CA ALA A 655 -11.23 7.57 26.44
C ALA A 655 -10.42 7.98 25.20
N SER A 656 -10.08 7.02 24.37
CA SER A 656 -9.50 7.21 23.03
C SER A 656 -10.12 6.23 22.04
N PHE A 657 -10.20 6.65 20.79
CA PHE A 657 -10.87 5.91 19.73
C PHE A 657 -9.92 5.65 18.57
N VAL A 658 -9.80 4.40 18.15
CA VAL A 658 -9.23 4.01 16.88
C VAL A 658 -10.40 3.67 15.94
N LEU A 659 -10.76 4.62 15.08
CA LEU A 659 -11.86 4.48 14.16
C LEU A 659 -11.35 3.96 12.82
N VAL A 660 -11.97 2.91 12.30
CA VAL A 660 -11.62 2.31 11.03
C VAL A 660 -12.79 2.42 10.06
N THR A 661 -12.50 2.81 8.82
CA THR A 661 -13.49 2.87 7.75
C THR A 661 -12.90 2.43 6.42
N GLN A 662 -13.76 1.92 5.55
CA GLN A 662 -13.38 1.56 4.19
C GLN A 662 -13.39 2.76 3.24
N SER A 663 -14.18 3.79 3.54
CA SER A 663 -14.31 5.00 2.73
C SER A 663 -14.84 6.16 3.57
N LEU A 664 -14.35 7.36 3.29
CA LEU A 664 -14.86 8.59 3.90
C LEU A 664 -16.30 8.88 3.48
N ALA A 665 -16.69 8.49 2.26
CA ALA A 665 -18.06 8.63 1.79
C ALA A 665 -19.09 7.88 2.67
N LYS A 666 -18.70 6.75 3.27
CA LYS A 666 -19.56 6.04 4.22
C LYS A 666 -19.78 6.83 5.52
N LEU A 667 -18.78 7.57 5.97
CA LEU A 667 -18.91 8.47 7.14
C LEU A 667 -19.79 9.67 6.80
N ASP A 668 -19.61 10.26 5.62
CA ASP A 668 -20.44 11.38 5.14
C ASP A 668 -21.92 11.00 4.95
N ALA A 669 -22.19 9.73 4.66
CA ALA A 669 -23.57 9.21 4.57
C ALA A 669 -24.28 9.21 5.93
N ILE A 670 -23.53 9.10 7.03
CA ILE A 670 -24.07 9.23 8.40
C ILE A 670 -24.31 10.72 8.73
N ASP A 671 -23.27 11.54 8.59
CA ASP A 671 -23.28 12.97 8.81
C ASP A 671 -22.20 13.61 7.94
N ARG A 672 -22.58 14.63 7.13
CA ARG A 672 -21.66 15.34 6.23
C ARG A 672 -20.48 16.00 6.94
N ASN A 673 -20.60 16.28 8.23
CA ASN A 673 -19.55 16.88 9.04
C ASN A 673 -18.74 15.84 9.82
N LEU A 674 -19.07 14.54 9.70
CA LEU A 674 -18.41 13.51 10.51
C LEU A 674 -16.93 13.35 10.15
N ALA A 675 -16.59 13.20 8.86
CA ALA A 675 -15.20 13.06 8.45
C ALA A 675 -14.35 14.30 8.81
N PRO A 676 -14.77 15.56 8.56
CA PRO A 676 -14.06 16.74 9.04
C PRO A 676 -13.89 16.76 10.57
N THR A 677 -14.91 16.35 11.33
CA THR A 677 -14.84 16.29 12.80
C THR A 677 -13.83 15.24 13.27
N ILE A 678 -13.77 14.08 12.62
CA ILE A 678 -12.77 13.04 12.93
C ILE A 678 -11.36 13.56 12.66
N PHE A 679 -11.10 14.20 11.50
CA PHE A 679 -9.81 14.79 11.18
C PHE A 679 -9.35 15.83 12.21
N ALA A 680 -10.27 16.71 12.62
CA ALA A 680 -9.98 17.77 13.60
C ALA A 680 -9.64 17.23 14.99
N ASN A 681 -10.15 16.03 15.35
CA ASN A 681 -9.99 15.43 16.68
C ASN A 681 -9.09 14.20 16.70
N SER A 682 -8.39 13.87 15.59
CA SER A 682 -7.50 12.74 15.52
C SER A 682 -6.03 13.17 15.50
N ASP A 683 -5.24 12.61 16.40
CA ASP A 683 -3.79 12.82 16.47
C ASP A 683 -3.01 11.81 15.62
N GLY A 684 -3.66 10.72 15.19
CA GLY A 684 -3.14 9.72 14.27
C GLY A 684 -4.00 9.58 13.01
N LEU A 685 -3.35 9.52 11.86
CA LEU A 685 -3.95 9.19 10.58
C LEU A 685 -3.13 8.10 9.90
N THR A 686 -3.78 7.01 9.50
CA THR A 686 -3.18 5.94 8.70
C THR A 686 -4.05 5.66 7.49
N ALA A 687 -3.46 5.68 6.31
CA ALA A 687 -4.16 5.43 5.06
C ALA A 687 -3.46 4.32 4.27
N PHE A 688 -4.16 3.22 4.05
CA PHE A 688 -3.80 2.20 3.08
C PHE A 688 -4.29 2.59 1.68
N GLN A 689 -4.26 1.66 0.74
CA GLN A 689 -4.84 1.92 -0.57
C GLN A 689 -6.32 2.33 -0.44
N VAL A 690 -6.68 3.45 -1.08
CA VAL A 690 -8.03 4.03 -1.06
C VAL A 690 -8.52 4.36 -2.48
N SER A 691 -9.76 4.85 -2.59
CA SER A 691 -10.29 5.41 -3.85
C SER A 691 -9.61 6.73 -4.19
N ALA A 692 -9.65 7.15 -5.47
CA ALA A 692 -9.12 8.46 -5.87
C ALA A 692 -9.86 9.64 -5.20
N GLU A 693 -11.15 9.47 -4.86
CA GLU A 693 -11.93 10.46 -4.15
C GLU A 693 -11.47 10.61 -2.70
N ASP A 694 -11.32 9.50 -1.98
CA ASP A 694 -10.80 9.51 -0.61
C ASP A 694 -9.35 10.01 -0.57
N ALA A 695 -8.53 9.62 -1.57
CA ALA A 695 -7.14 10.07 -1.67
C ALA A 695 -7.03 11.60 -1.76
N ARG A 696 -7.88 12.28 -2.56
CA ARG A 696 -7.89 13.76 -2.64
C ARG A 696 -8.16 14.42 -1.30
N ARG A 697 -8.93 13.78 -0.43
CA ARG A 697 -9.26 14.29 0.91
C ARG A 697 -8.17 13.94 1.94
N LEU A 698 -7.53 12.79 1.80
CA LEU A 698 -6.49 12.31 2.73
C LEU A 698 -5.12 12.94 2.47
N THR A 699 -4.79 13.23 1.21
CA THR A 699 -3.49 13.83 0.83
C THR A 699 -3.17 15.13 1.59
N PRO A 700 -4.08 16.12 1.69
CA PRO A 700 -3.82 17.34 2.47
C PRO A 700 -3.62 17.06 3.96
N GLU A 701 -4.34 16.08 4.53
CA GLU A 701 -4.26 15.71 5.94
C GLU A 701 -2.96 14.96 6.27
N LEU A 702 -2.47 14.12 5.36
CA LEU A 702 -1.18 13.45 5.47
C LEU A 702 -0.03 14.44 5.26
N GLY A 703 -0.11 15.29 4.23
CA GLY A 703 0.96 16.23 3.88
C GLY A 703 2.21 15.50 3.36
N GLY A 704 3.38 16.15 3.48
CA GLY A 704 4.67 15.46 3.24
C GLY A 704 4.99 15.17 1.78
N GLY A 705 4.31 15.81 0.80
CA GLY A 705 4.56 15.59 -0.62
C GLY A 705 3.94 14.31 -1.18
N ILE A 706 3.00 13.68 -0.45
CA ILE A 706 2.21 12.55 -0.93
C ILE A 706 1.24 13.04 -1.99
N GLU A 707 1.13 12.30 -3.09
CA GLU A 707 0.20 12.57 -4.18
C GLU A 707 -1.01 11.63 -4.12
N VAL A 708 -2.09 12.00 -4.80
CA VAL A 708 -3.32 11.18 -4.87
C VAL A 708 -3.02 9.80 -5.43
N GLU A 709 -2.19 9.75 -6.42
CA GLU A 709 -1.76 8.53 -7.09
C GLU A 709 -0.98 7.59 -6.18
N ASP A 710 -0.18 8.12 -5.26
CA ASP A 710 0.55 7.31 -4.29
C ASP A 710 -0.42 6.49 -3.43
N LEU A 711 -1.49 7.13 -2.93
CA LEU A 711 -2.52 6.47 -2.11
C LEU A 711 -3.37 5.47 -2.90
N VAL A 712 -3.60 5.72 -4.19
CA VAL A 712 -4.39 4.82 -5.05
C VAL A 712 -3.59 3.58 -5.44
N SER A 713 -2.26 3.70 -5.52
CA SER A 713 -1.35 2.66 -6.05
C SER A 713 -0.54 1.95 -4.96
N LEU A 714 -0.83 2.17 -3.67
CA LEU A 714 -0.16 1.47 -2.58
C LEU A 714 -0.25 -0.05 -2.72
N ASP A 715 0.84 -0.72 -2.41
CA ASP A 715 0.91 -2.18 -2.33
C ASP A 715 0.08 -2.70 -1.14
N ASP A 716 -0.28 -3.98 -1.19
CA ASP A 716 -1.00 -4.65 -0.11
C ASP A 716 -0.19 -4.58 1.19
N PHE A 717 -0.86 -4.33 2.29
CA PHE A 717 -0.29 -4.17 3.64
C PHE A 717 0.65 -2.97 3.79
N THR A 718 0.79 -2.11 2.79
CA THR A 718 1.57 -0.87 2.87
C THR A 718 0.64 0.31 3.10
N CYS A 719 1.06 1.25 3.94
CA CYS A 719 0.27 2.43 4.28
C CYS A 719 1.14 3.67 4.45
N TYR A 720 0.52 4.83 4.32
CA TYR A 720 1.05 6.08 4.82
C TYR A 720 0.48 6.39 6.19
N ALA A 721 1.31 6.93 7.06
CA ALA A 721 0.92 7.34 8.40
C ALA A 721 1.44 8.74 8.72
N ARG A 722 0.63 9.51 9.43
CA ARG A 722 1.02 10.76 10.06
C ARG A 722 0.59 10.71 11.51
N TRP A 723 1.53 10.49 12.41
CA TRP A 723 1.30 10.19 13.82
C TRP A 723 1.93 11.24 14.72
N TRP A 724 1.23 11.58 15.78
CA TRP A 724 1.80 12.36 16.86
C TRP A 724 2.77 11.49 17.67
N ASP A 725 4.00 11.98 17.90
CA ASP A 725 5.09 11.26 18.57
C ASP A 725 5.18 11.53 20.08
N GLY A 726 4.25 12.29 20.64
CA GLY A 726 4.24 12.74 22.03
C GLY A 726 4.71 14.20 22.18
N ARG A 727 5.29 14.80 21.14
CA ARG A 727 5.77 16.20 21.13
C ARG A 727 5.25 16.99 19.95
N ALA A 728 5.34 16.42 18.78
CA ALA A 728 4.95 17.04 17.52
C ALA A 728 4.17 16.06 16.65
N ARG A 729 3.59 16.55 15.57
CA ARG A 729 3.03 15.75 14.47
C ARG A 729 4.00 15.86 13.29
N PRO A 730 4.99 14.96 13.17
CA PRO A 730 6.00 15.02 12.11
C PRO A 730 5.38 14.81 10.72
N ALA A 731 6.22 14.89 9.69
CA ALA A 731 5.82 14.57 8.33
C ALA A 731 5.32 13.13 8.23
N ALA A 732 4.45 12.87 7.26
CA ALA A 732 3.99 11.52 6.99
C ALA A 732 5.15 10.62 6.56
N PHE A 733 5.01 9.34 6.84
CA PHE A 733 5.95 8.28 6.46
C PHE A 733 5.19 7.07 5.95
N SER A 734 5.88 6.15 5.27
CA SER A 734 5.32 4.89 4.79
C SER A 734 5.89 3.71 5.56
N PHE A 735 5.07 2.68 5.75
CA PHE A 735 5.53 1.40 6.30
C PHE A 735 4.65 0.26 5.81
N ARG A 736 5.22 -0.93 5.85
CA ARG A 736 4.51 -2.18 5.62
C ARG A 736 4.17 -2.81 6.96
N VAL A 737 2.90 -3.18 7.14
CA VAL A 737 2.42 -3.84 8.37
C VAL A 737 3.05 -5.23 8.45
N ASP A 738 3.52 -5.61 9.65
CA ASP A 738 4.03 -6.95 9.92
C ASP A 738 2.97 -8.02 9.60
N PRO A 739 3.36 -9.25 9.24
CA PRO A 739 2.42 -10.36 9.09
C PRO A 739 1.56 -10.52 10.35
N PRO A 740 0.27 -10.91 10.21
CA PRO A 740 -0.59 -11.09 11.36
C PRO A 740 -0.04 -12.16 12.31
N PRO A 741 -0.24 -12.00 13.64
CA PRO A 741 0.05 -13.07 14.58
C PRO A 741 -0.66 -14.37 14.19
N PRO A 742 -0.09 -15.55 14.48
CA PRO A 742 -0.74 -16.83 14.20
C PRO A 742 -2.14 -16.91 14.82
N ASP A 743 -3.09 -17.51 14.10
CA ASP A 743 -4.44 -17.71 14.62
C ASP A 743 -4.46 -18.84 15.66
N ALA A 744 -4.92 -18.51 16.86
CA ALA A 744 -5.14 -19.48 17.96
C ALA A 744 -6.64 -19.79 18.11
N THR A 745 -7.23 -20.39 17.10
CA THR A 745 -8.68 -20.64 16.99
C THR A 745 -9.25 -21.44 18.16
N ASP A 746 -8.54 -22.47 18.64
CA ASP A 746 -9.01 -23.29 19.78
C ASP A 746 -9.07 -22.48 21.08
N ARG A 747 -8.08 -21.60 21.29
CA ARG A 747 -8.05 -20.69 22.44
C ARG A 747 -9.19 -19.66 22.34
N ALA A 748 -9.39 -19.06 21.17
CA ALA A 748 -10.50 -18.13 20.91
C ALA A 748 -11.86 -18.78 21.24
N ARG A 749 -12.08 -19.99 20.77
CA ARG A 749 -13.31 -20.77 21.05
C ARG A 749 -13.49 -21.12 22.53
N ALA A 750 -12.41 -21.42 23.24
CA ALA A 750 -12.47 -21.69 24.66
C ALA A 750 -12.89 -20.42 25.44
N ILE A 751 -12.28 -19.26 25.16
CA ILE A 751 -12.62 -18.00 25.80
C ILE A 751 -14.07 -17.59 25.45
N ALA A 752 -14.47 -17.73 24.18
CA ALA A 752 -15.84 -17.43 23.74
C ALA A 752 -16.88 -18.29 24.47
N ARG A 753 -16.63 -19.59 24.62
CA ARG A 753 -17.52 -20.51 25.39
C ARG A 753 -17.60 -20.14 26.87
N ALA A 754 -16.48 -19.81 27.49
CA ALA A 754 -16.46 -19.40 28.91
C ALA A 754 -17.23 -18.07 29.10
N SER A 755 -17.03 -17.11 28.21
CA SER A 755 -17.78 -15.85 28.25
C SER A 755 -19.28 -16.04 27.99
N ALA A 756 -19.67 -16.85 27.02
CA ALA A 756 -21.07 -17.17 26.75
C ALA A 756 -21.75 -17.91 27.93
N ALA A 757 -21.02 -18.77 28.62
CA ALA A 757 -21.55 -19.42 29.84
C ALA A 757 -21.81 -18.44 30.98
N LYS A 758 -20.99 -17.39 31.11
CA LYS A 758 -21.07 -16.38 32.16
C LYS A 758 -22.06 -15.25 31.84
N HIS A 759 -22.11 -14.79 30.60
CA HIS A 759 -22.83 -13.58 30.15
C HIS A 759 -24.02 -13.87 29.22
N GLY A 760 -24.18 -15.09 28.72
CA GLY A 760 -25.33 -15.53 27.91
C GLY A 760 -26.25 -16.43 28.71
N ARG A 761 -27.57 -16.33 28.47
CA ARG A 761 -28.60 -17.20 29.11
C ARG A 761 -29.05 -18.29 28.14
N PRO A 762 -29.48 -19.49 28.66
CA PRO A 762 -30.04 -20.52 27.79
C PRO A 762 -31.17 -19.98 26.92
N ARG A 763 -31.13 -20.28 25.61
CA ARG A 763 -32.11 -19.78 24.63
C ARG A 763 -33.56 -20.05 25.03
N ASP A 764 -33.85 -21.30 25.51
CA ASP A 764 -35.23 -21.69 25.84
C ASP A 764 -35.80 -20.85 26.99
N GLU A 765 -34.99 -20.55 28.01
CA GLU A 765 -35.38 -19.65 29.12
C GLU A 765 -35.67 -18.22 28.62
N VAL A 766 -34.81 -17.69 27.74
CA VAL A 766 -34.99 -16.37 27.19
C VAL A 766 -36.23 -16.29 26.28
N VAL A 767 -36.44 -17.31 25.45
CA VAL A 767 -37.64 -17.39 24.59
C VAL A 767 -38.90 -17.43 25.46
N GLU A 768 -38.93 -18.23 26.51
CA GLU A 768 -40.08 -18.34 27.41
C GLU A 768 -40.35 -16.97 28.08
N GLU A 769 -39.31 -16.32 28.62
CA GLU A 769 -39.42 -14.99 29.26
C GLU A 769 -39.96 -13.95 28.26
N VAL A 770 -39.34 -13.81 27.11
CA VAL A 770 -39.73 -12.80 26.13
C VAL A 770 -41.12 -13.06 25.59
N MET A 771 -41.50 -14.30 25.31
CA MET A 771 -42.83 -14.65 24.84
C MET A 771 -43.89 -14.45 25.88
N ARG A 772 -43.62 -14.76 27.16
CA ARG A 772 -44.51 -14.49 28.29
C ARG A 772 -44.73 -12.99 28.45
N ALA A 773 -43.67 -12.19 28.44
CA ALA A 773 -43.72 -10.74 28.51
C ALA A 773 -44.57 -10.12 27.37
N LEU A 774 -44.41 -10.61 26.14
CA LEU A 774 -45.18 -10.16 24.99
C LEU A 774 -46.66 -10.57 25.09
N ALA A 775 -46.99 -11.78 25.60
CA ALA A 775 -48.38 -12.26 25.77
C ALA A 775 -49.12 -11.48 26.88
N GLU A 776 -48.46 -11.23 28.00
CA GLU A 776 -49.07 -10.43 29.13
C GLU A 776 -49.36 -9.00 28.73
N ARG A 777 -48.56 -8.44 27.82
CA ARG A 777 -48.61 -7.05 27.37
C ARG A 777 -49.41 -6.82 26.07
N SER A 778 -49.88 -7.91 25.43
CA SER A 778 -50.74 -7.88 24.23
C SER A 778 -51.74 -9.01 24.30
N PRO A 779 -52.84 -8.88 25.10
CA PRO A 779 -53.83 -9.93 25.27
C PRO A 779 -54.53 -10.38 23.95
N ALA A 780 -54.31 -9.68 22.84
CA ALA A 780 -54.77 -10.09 21.51
C ALA A 780 -53.92 -11.21 20.84
N LEU A 781 -52.86 -11.65 21.47
CA LEU A 781 -51.96 -12.73 20.98
C LEU A 781 -52.16 -14.05 21.74
N GLU A 782 -53.34 -14.34 22.27
CA GLU A 782 -53.61 -15.70 22.74
C GLU A 782 -53.33 -16.68 21.60
N PRO A 783 -52.52 -17.70 21.82
CA PRO A 783 -52.28 -18.71 20.81
C PRO A 783 -53.64 -19.35 20.50
N ARG A 784 -54.09 -19.26 19.23
CA ARG A 784 -55.24 -19.99 18.76
C ARG A 784 -54.95 -21.47 19.08
N ALA A 785 -55.65 -22.01 20.05
CA ALA A 785 -55.66 -23.44 20.35
C ALA A 785 -55.83 -24.20 19.03
N THR A 786 -54.86 -24.95 18.64
CA THR A 786 -54.94 -25.82 17.48
C THR A 786 -56.07 -26.80 17.73
N ALA A 787 -57.20 -26.62 17.08
CA ALA A 787 -58.27 -27.57 17.11
C ALA A 787 -57.73 -28.94 16.64
N PRO A 788 -58.10 -30.03 17.33
CA PRO A 788 -57.66 -31.37 16.91
C PRO A 788 -58.27 -31.66 15.53
N GLY A 789 -57.39 -31.82 14.53
CA GLY A 789 -57.79 -32.29 13.21
C GLY A 789 -58.41 -33.67 13.25
N PRO A 790 -59.39 -33.98 12.40
CA PRO A 790 -60.05 -35.30 12.40
C PRO A 790 -59.07 -36.40 12.02
N ALA A 791 -59.07 -37.46 12.84
CA ALA A 791 -58.35 -38.70 12.55
C ALA A 791 -58.93 -39.36 11.27
N THR A 792 -58.15 -39.43 10.23
CA THR A 792 -58.39 -40.35 9.10
C THR A 792 -57.17 -41.25 9.00
N GLY A 793 -57.41 -42.53 9.41
CA GLY A 793 -56.50 -43.65 9.18
C GLY A 793 -56.54 -44.08 7.71
N ALA A 794 -55.39 -44.33 7.15
CA ALA A 794 -55.22 -45.29 6.03
C ALA A 794 -53.74 -45.74 5.95
N ARG A 795 -53.53 -46.92 6.34
CA ARG A 795 -52.71 -48.04 5.80
C ARG A 795 -51.39 -47.70 5.07
N VAL A 796 -50.42 -48.34 5.70
CA VAL A 796 -49.11 -48.76 5.25
C VAL A 796 -49.11 -49.47 3.89
N HIS A 797 -48.17 -49.05 3.02
CA HIS A 797 -47.46 -49.99 2.12
C HIS A 797 -45.99 -49.60 2.09
N GLN A 798 -45.18 -50.58 2.56
CA GLN A 798 -43.75 -50.68 2.29
C GLN A 798 -43.55 -51.04 0.82
N ASP A 799 -42.58 -50.46 0.15
CA ASP A 799 -41.55 -51.21 -0.53
C ASP A 799 -40.42 -50.29 -1.12
N ALA A 800 -39.23 -50.69 -0.75
CA ALA A 800 -38.00 -50.89 -1.52
C ALA A 800 -37.32 -49.72 -2.28
N ALA A 801 -36.21 -49.38 -1.71
CA ALA A 801 -34.83 -49.22 -2.28
C ALA A 801 -34.64 -48.85 -3.76
N ALA A 802 -33.88 -47.76 -4.00
CA ALA A 802 -32.67 -47.74 -4.85
C ALA A 802 -32.01 -46.34 -4.85
N ARG A 803 -30.74 -46.31 -4.66
CA ARG A 803 -29.76 -45.22 -4.91
C ARG A 803 -29.30 -45.32 -6.37
N PRO A 804 -28.35 -44.40 -6.78
CA PRO A 804 -28.49 -43.06 -7.30
C PRO A 804 -28.00 -42.99 -8.76
N THR A 805 -28.02 -41.84 -9.41
CA THR A 805 -26.98 -41.25 -10.27
C THR A 805 -27.48 -40.06 -11.10
N ASP A 806 -26.65 -39.00 -11.11
CA ASP A 806 -26.31 -38.09 -12.24
C ASP A 806 -27.34 -37.65 -13.27
N ARG A 807 -27.42 -36.31 -13.42
CA ARG A 807 -27.26 -35.49 -14.64
C ARG A 807 -27.86 -34.10 -14.43
N VAL A 808 -27.05 -33.06 -14.44
CA VAL A 808 -26.56 -32.22 -15.54
C VAL A 808 -27.66 -31.44 -16.28
N ASN A 809 -27.51 -30.12 -16.13
CA ASN A 809 -27.92 -29.03 -17.05
C ASN A 809 -29.24 -29.11 -17.84
N ALA A 810 -30.10 -28.10 -17.61
CA ALA A 810 -30.87 -27.47 -18.68
C ALA A 810 -31.15 -26.00 -18.34
N ALA A 811 -30.68 -25.14 -19.22
CA ALA A 811 -30.95 -23.71 -19.29
C ALA A 811 -32.47 -23.43 -19.50
N LEU A 812 -32.97 -22.38 -18.86
CA LEU A 812 -34.22 -21.75 -19.24
C LEU A 812 -33.97 -20.31 -19.68
N ASP A 813 -34.14 -20.15 -21.01
CA ASP A 813 -34.29 -18.87 -21.68
C ASP A 813 -35.49 -18.10 -21.13
N VAL A 814 -35.29 -16.79 -20.90
CA VAL A 814 -36.37 -15.81 -20.73
C VAL A 814 -36.20 -14.76 -21.82
N PRO A 815 -37.22 -14.43 -22.58
CA PRO A 815 -37.12 -13.58 -23.75
C PRO A 815 -37.03 -12.10 -23.41
N VAL A 816 -36.14 -11.43 -24.13
CA VAL A 816 -35.95 -9.98 -24.16
C VAL A 816 -37.09 -9.34 -24.97
N ALA A 817 -37.75 -8.33 -24.40
CA ALA A 817 -38.66 -7.43 -25.08
C ALA A 817 -37.93 -6.23 -25.70
N PRO A 818 -38.34 -5.71 -26.88
CA PRO A 818 -37.55 -4.72 -27.61
C PRO A 818 -37.81 -3.28 -27.18
N ALA A 819 -36.74 -2.47 -27.35
CA ALA A 819 -36.73 -1.03 -27.11
C ALA A 819 -37.58 -0.27 -28.16
N PRO A 820 -38.22 0.85 -27.81
CA PRO A 820 -38.88 1.71 -28.77
C PRO A 820 -37.94 2.74 -29.38
N GLY A 821 -38.19 2.98 -30.66
CA GLY A 821 -37.39 3.71 -31.59
C GLY A 821 -37.28 5.23 -31.37
N ARG A 822 -36.28 5.76 -32.04
CA ARG A 822 -36.00 7.16 -32.25
C ARG A 822 -37.13 7.86 -33.02
N GLY A 823 -37.58 8.99 -32.49
CA GLY A 823 -38.39 9.98 -33.20
C GLY A 823 -37.73 11.36 -33.11
N ASN A 824 -37.60 11.92 -34.28
CA ASN A 824 -36.89 13.18 -34.64
C ASN A 824 -37.72 14.39 -34.26
N SER A 825 -37.07 15.49 -33.96
CA SER A 825 -37.31 16.84 -34.52
C SER A 825 -37.59 17.99 -33.55
N GLN A 826 -36.85 19.06 -33.85
CA GLN A 826 -37.17 20.48 -33.80
C GLN A 826 -36.71 21.34 -32.58
N ARG A 827 -35.63 22.06 -32.86
CA ARG A 827 -35.49 23.53 -32.80
C ARG A 827 -36.46 24.30 -31.88
N ALA A 828 -35.94 25.01 -30.91
CA ALA A 828 -36.18 26.47 -30.81
C ALA A 828 -35.33 27.14 -29.69
N LYS A 829 -34.57 28.16 -30.14
CA LYS A 829 -34.33 29.47 -29.55
C LYS A 829 -33.66 29.68 -28.18
N ARG A 830 -32.43 30.14 -28.25
CA ARG A 830 -31.83 31.08 -27.27
C ARG A 830 -32.60 32.38 -27.20
N PRO A 831 -32.58 33.12 -26.13
CA PRO A 831 -32.22 34.50 -26.09
C PRO A 831 -31.25 34.88 -24.96
N PRO A 832 -30.86 36.17 -24.79
CA PRO A 832 -29.48 36.58 -24.94
C PRO A 832 -28.82 37.04 -23.63
N SER A 833 -27.49 37.20 -23.72
CA SER A 833 -26.60 37.91 -22.80
C SER A 833 -27.11 39.29 -22.37
N THR A 834 -26.96 39.62 -21.08
CA THR A 834 -26.75 41.03 -20.67
C THR A 834 -25.58 41.10 -19.70
N GLU A 835 -24.67 41.96 -20.09
CA GLU A 835 -23.52 42.48 -19.34
C GLU A 835 -23.91 43.33 -18.13
N ALA A 836 -23.01 43.37 -17.22
CA ALA A 836 -22.37 44.55 -16.64
C ALA A 836 -22.57 44.83 -15.11
N ARG A 837 -21.41 44.95 -14.48
CA ARG A 837 -21.04 45.93 -13.40
C ARG A 837 -21.69 45.69 -12.01
N GLU A 838 -20.91 45.41 -11.00
CA GLU A 838 -19.80 46.08 -10.29
C GLU A 838 -18.94 45.07 -9.54
#